data_143bee93dce75ffa0619bb28aba68c7b
#
_entry.id   143bee93dce75ffa0619bb28aba68c7b
#
_cell.length_a   1.000
_cell.length_b   1.000
_cell.length_c   1.000
_cell.angle_alpha   90.00
_cell.angle_beta   90.00
_cell.angle_gamma   90.00
#
_symmetry.space_group_name_H-M   'P 1'
#
loop_
_entity.id
_entity.type
_entity.pdbx_description
1 polymer ?
#
loop_
_entity_poly.entity_id
_entity_poly.type
_entity_poly.pdbx_seq_one_letter_code
_entity_poly.pdbx_strand_id
1 'polypeptide(L)'
;MEYNFREIEKKWQKRWVEEKTYQVTEDDSKQKFYVLNMFPYPSGAGLHVGHPLGYIASDIYARYKRLQGFNVLNPMGYDAYGLPAEQYAIQTGQHPAITTVNNINRYREQLDKIGFSFDWNREIRTCDPEYYHWTQWVFQKMFNSYYCNDEQEARPIEELEKAFAIYGNEGLNAACSEDISFTAEEWNAKSEKEKQEILMNYRIAYLGETMVNWCAELGTVLANDEVVDGVSERGGFPVIQKKMRQWCLRVSAYAQRLLDGLDTIEWTDSLKETQRNWIGRSEGAEVQFKVKDSDLEFTIFTTRADTMFGVTFMVLAPESELVAQLTTPEQKAEVDAYLDRTKKRTERERIADRRVTGVFSGSYAVNPFTGENIPIWISDYVLAGYGTGAIMAVPAHDSRDYAFAKHFNLPIIPLVEGCDVSEESFDAKEGIVTNSPRAGVTPYIDFSLNGLTVKEAIAATKEYVKTHGLGRVKVNYRLRDAIFSRQRYWGEPFPVYYKDQMPYMIPEDCLPLELPEVSKFLPTESGEPPLGHATKWAWDTVNRCVTENSRIDHQTVFPLELNTMPGFAGSSAYYLRYMDPKNDHALVDKDVDAYWQNVDLYVGGTEHATGHLIYSRFWNKFLHDLGYSCKEEPFQKLINQGMIQGRSNFVYRIKDTNTFVSLNLKDQYDTTPLHVDVNIVSGDMLDIEAFRNWRPEYHDAEFILEDGKYICGWAIEKMSKSMFNVVNPDMIVEKFGADTLRLYEMFLGPVEQSKPWDTNGIDGCHRFLKKFWALFYDRTGNFLPTEGEDSKEALKSLHKLIKKVTADIEAFSYNTSISAFMICVNELSQQKCHNWDILRTLVILMAPFAPHIAEELWHALGEANSVCDAEWPEWKEEYLTEDSMKLSISFNGKTRFTLDFPADADNASIEKTVLNDEQTQKYTEGRQIVKVIIVPKRIVNIVLK
;
A
#
# COMPACT_ATOMS: atom_id res chain seq x y z
N MET A 1 -27.54 -38.11 4.46
CA MET A 1 -26.41 -37.76 3.54
C MET A 1 -25.45 -36.85 4.31
N GLU A 2 -24.20 -37.26 4.39
CA GLU A 2 -23.18 -36.45 5.05
C GLU A 2 -22.73 -35.30 4.15
N TYR A 3 -22.30 -34.23 4.76
CA TYR A 3 -21.70 -33.12 4.07
C TYR A 3 -20.34 -33.51 3.46
N ASN A 4 -20.34 -33.81 2.18
CA ASN A 4 -19.14 -34.17 1.41
C ASN A 4 -18.61 -32.94 0.65
N PHE A 5 -17.83 -32.12 1.36
CA PHE A 5 -17.30 -30.87 0.80
C PHE A 5 -16.37 -31.12 -0.40
N ARG A 6 -15.61 -32.22 -0.41
CA ARG A 6 -14.65 -32.52 -1.50
C ARG A 6 -15.38 -32.65 -2.85
N GLU A 7 -16.47 -33.41 -2.87
CA GLU A 7 -17.27 -33.61 -4.09
C GLU A 7 -18.05 -32.36 -4.47
N ILE A 8 -18.64 -31.70 -3.49
CA ILE A 8 -19.44 -30.47 -3.68
C ILE A 8 -18.58 -29.35 -4.28
N GLU A 9 -17.43 -29.07 -3.68
CA GLU A 9 -16.54 -28.00 -4.12
C GLU A 9 -15.99 -28.25 -5.51
N LYS A 10 -15.53 -29.47 -5.77
CA LYS A 10 -15.02 -29.87 -7.09
C LYS A 10 -16.10 -29.75 -8.17
N LYS A 11 -17.31 -30.24 -7.88
CA LYS A 11 -18.43 -30.16 -8.81
C LYS A 11 -18.77 -28.72 -9.20
N TRP A 12 -18.90 -27.81 -8.22
CA TRP A 12 -19.32 -26.45 -8.49
C TRP A 12 -18.21 -25.61 -9.12
N GLN A 13 -16.96 -25.80 -8.72
CA GLN A 13 -15.83 -25.14 -9.38
C GLN A 13 -15.78 -25.49 -10.87
N LYS A 14 -16.04 -26.74 -11.22
CA LYS A 14 -16.11 -27.18 -12.60
C LYS A 14 -17.31 -26.55 -13.33
N ARG A 15 -18.51 -26.62 -12.75
CA ARG A 15 -19.74 -26.08 -13.36
C ARG A 15 -19.68 -24.57 -13.55
N TRP A 16 -19.14 -23.81 -12.60
CA TRP A 16 -18.99 -22.37 -12.74
C TRP A 16 -18.14 -21.99 -13.94
N VAL A 17 -17.07 -22.75 -14.21
CA VAL A 17 -16.23 -22.54 -15.39
C VAL A 17 -16.97 -22.90 -16.67
N GLU A 18 -17.61 -24.07 -16.72
CA GLU A 18 -18.35 -24.55 -17.89
C GLU A 18 -19.55 -23.65 -18.24
N GLU A 19 -20.26 -23.18 -17.25
CA GLU A 19 -21.44 -22.31 -17.41
C GLU A 19 -21.06 -20.81 -17.52
N LYS A 20 -19.75 -20.49 -17.41
CA LYS A 20 -19.25 -19.10 -17.49
C LYS A 20 -19.92 -18.17 -16.48
N THR A 21 -20.17 -18.68 -15.27
CA THR A 21 -20.93 -18.00 -14.22
C THR A 21 -20.38 -16.64 -13.85
N TYR A 22 -19.05 -16.47 -13.85
CA TYR A 22 -18.41 -15.25 -13.41
C TYR A 22 -17.89 -14.36 -14.54
N GLN A 23 -18.12 -14.77 -15.79
CA GLN A 23 -17.79 -13.91 -16.94
C GLN A 23 -18.78 -12.75 -17.00
N VAL A 24 -18.25 -11.56 -17.18
CA VAL A 24 -19.03 -10.33 -17.20
C VAL A 24 -18.77 -9.54 -18.49
N THR A 25 -19.82 -8.93 -19.00
CA THR A 25 -19.77 -7.99 -20.12
C THR A 25 -20.46 -6.70 -19.72
N GLU A 26 -20.21 -5.63 -20.46
CA GLU A 26 -20.88 -4.36 -20.27
C GLU A 26 -22.38 -4.53 -20.53
N ASP A 27 -23.21 -4.05 -19.58
CA ASP A 27 -24.66 -4.14 -19.65
C ASP A 27 -25.29 -2.84 -19.15
N ASP A 28 -25.72 -1.99 -20.07
CA ASP A 28 -26.28 -0.68 -19.77
C ASP A 28 -27.59 -0.74 -18.95
N SER A 29 -28.25 -1.89 -18.90
CA SER A 29 -29.45 -2.09 -18.09
C SER A 29 -29.16 -2.27 -16.59
N LYS A 30 -27.92 -2.50 -16.24
CA LYS A 30 -27.45 -2.71 -14.86
C LYS A 30 -26.43 -1.68 -14.45
N GLN A 31 -26.49 -1.25 -13.19
CA GLN A 31 -25.47 -0.43 -12.61
C GLN A 31 -24.20 -1.27 -12.40
N LYS A 32 -23.06 -0.72 -12.76
CA LYS A 32 -21.75 -1.39 -12.62
C LYS A 32 -21.28 -1.39 -11.17
N PHE A 33 -20.48 -2.38 -10.83
CA PHE A 33 -19.68 -2.37 -9.62
C PHE A 33 -18.33 -3.05 -9.91
N TYR A 34 -17.25 -2.32 -9.75
CA TYR A 34 -15.90 -2.81 -10.03
C TYR A 34 -15.18 -3.10 -8.71
N VAL A 35 -14.95 -4.37 -8.41
CA VAL A 35 -14.18 -4.84 -7.25
C VAL A 35 -12.83 -5.30 -7.73
N LEU A 36 -11.76 -4.80 -7.10
CA LEU A 36 -10.40 -5.17 -7.48
C LEU A 36 -9.56 -5.49 -6.26
N ASN A 37 -8.81 -6.58 -6.36
CA ASN A 37 -7.72 -6.89 -5.43
C ASN A 37 -6.39 -6.44 -6.02
N MET A 38 -5.46 -6.05 -5.16
CA MET A 38 -4.07 -5.93 -5.59
C MET A 38 -3.60 -7.30 -6.03
N PHE A 39 -3.25 -7.43 -7.31
CA PHE A 39 -2.92 -8.73 -7.88
C PHE A 39 -1.60 -9.27 -7.31
N PRO A 40 -1.48 -10.62 -7.21
CA PRO A 40 -0.30 -11.21 -6.60
C PRO A 40 0.91 -11.17 -7.51
N TYR A 41 2.10 -11.10 -6.89
CA TYR A 41 3.37 -11.43 -7.53
C TYR A 41 3.64 -12.93 -7.31
N PRO A 42 3.60 -13.77 -8.35
CA PRO A 42 3.71 -15.21 -8.16
C PRO A 42 5.13 -15.63 -7.76
N SER A 43 5.25 -16.21 -6.57
CA SER A 43 6.49 -16.75 -6.03
C SER A 43 6.51 -18.29 -6.08
N GLY A 44 7.72 -18.89 -6.03
CA GLY A 44 7.89 -20.32 -6.10
C GLY A 44 7.28 -21.12 -4.94
N ALA A 45 7.08 -20.46 -3.79
CA ALA A 45 6.47 -21.09 -2.61
C ALA A 45 4.94 -21.26 -2.73
N GLY A 46 4.30 -20.57 -3.66
CA GLY A 46 2.85 -20.49 -3.74
C GLY A 46 2.26 -19.56 -2.69
N LEU A 47 0.95 -19.63 -2.52
CA LEU A 47 0.21 -18.86 -1.51
C LEU A 47 0.31 -19.51 -0.14
N HIS A 48 0.40 -18.72 0.92
CA HIS A 48 0.10 -19.16 2.29
C HIS A 48 -1.29 -18.65 2.70
N VAL A 49 -1.80 -19.11 3.86
CA VAL A 49 -3.16 -18.78 4.32
C VAL A 49 -3.40 -17.27 4.56
N GLY A 50 -2.34 -16.49 4.68
CA GLY A 50 -2.45 -15.04 4.83
C GLY A 50 -2.82 -14.30 3.54
N HIS A 51 -2.43 -14.83 2.38
CA HIS A 51 -2.67 -14.17 1.09
C HIS A 51 -4.17 -14.06 0.72
N PRO A 52 -5.00 -15.10 0.90
CA PRO A 52 -6.39 -15.02 0.47
C PRO A 52 -7.30 -14.19 1.39
N LEU A 53 -6.81 -13.69 2.51
CA LEU A 53 -7.63 -12.88 3.44
C LEU A 53 -8.32 -11.72 2.72
N GLY A 54 -7.57 -10.90 2.00
CA GLY A 54 -8.13 -9.79 1.23
C GLY A 54 -9.01 -10.25 0.07
N TYR A 55 -8.62 -11.35 -0.58
CA TYR A 55 -9.38 -11.92 -1.70
C TYR A 55 -10.73 -12.46 -1.26
N ILE A 56 -10.79 -13.12 -0.11
CA ILE A 56 -12.05 -13.61 0.46
C ILE A 56 -12.94 -12.43 0.85
N ALA A 57 -12.38 -11.43 1.51
CA ALA A 57 -13.12 -10.23 1.92
C ALA A 57 -13.76 -9.51 0.72
N SER A 58 -13.00 -9.31 -0.34
CA SER A 58 -13.50 -8.68 -1.57
C SER A 58 -14.49 -9.56 -2.33
N ASP A 59 -14.29 -10.89 -2.32
CA ASP A 59 -15.18 -11.84 -2.99
C ASP A 59 -16.55 -11.87 -2.34
N ILE A 60 -16.63 -11.82 -1.02
CA ILE A 60 -17.87 -11.69 -0.27
C ILE A 60 -18.63 -10.43 -0.73
N TYR A 61 -17.92 -9.31 -0.81
CA TYR A 61 -18.52 -8.05 -1.23
C TYR A 61 -18.97 -8.08 -2.69
N ALA A 62 -18.18 -8.69 -3.57
CA ALA A 62 -18.52 -8.86 -4.98
C ALA A 62 -19.78 -9.69 -5.17
N ARG A 63 -19.89 -10.82 -4.46
CA ARG A 63 -21.06 -11.69 -4.51
C ARG A 63 -22.31 -11.01 -3.96
N TYR A 64 -22.14 -10.26 -2.86
CA TYR A 64 -23.21 -9.45 -2.27
C TYR A 64 -23.74 -8.39 -3.24
N LYS A 65 -22.86 -7.67 -3.92
CA LYS A 65 -23.26 -6.67 -4.92
C LYS A 65 -23.99 -7.30 -6.11
N ARG A 66 -23.55 -8.45 -6.56
CA ARG A 66 -24.27 -9.19 -7.62
C ARG A 66 -25.68 -9.58 -7.19
N LEU A 67 -25.85 -10.03 -5.95
CA LEU A 67 -27.14 -10.35 -5.36
C LEU A 67 -28.04 -9.11 -5.24
N GLN A 68 -27.46 -7.93 -5.16
CA GLN A 68 -28.22 -6.67 -5.19
C GLN A 68 -28.57 -6.20 -6.61
N GLY A 69 -28.23 -6.97 -7.63
CA GLY A 69 -28.56 -6.66 -9.02
C GLY A 69 -27.50 -5.86 -9.78
N PHE A 70 -26.34 -5.60 -9.19
CA PHE A 70 -25.24 -4.93 -9.89
C PHE A 70 -24.57 -5.85 -10.90
N ASN A 71 -24.05 -5.25 -11.97
CA ASN A 71 -23.14 -5.91 -12.89
C ASN A 71 -21.72 -5.78 -12.33
N VAL A 72 -21.17 -6.88 -11.82
CA VAL A 72 -19.94 -6.87 -11.04
C VAL A 72 -18.75 -7.31 -11.89
N LEU A 73 -17.74 -6.45 -11.99
CA LEU A 73 -16.43 -6.78 -12.53
C LEU A 73 -15.50 -7.14 -11.38
N ASN A 74 -15.02 -8.39 -11.35
CA ASN A 74 -14.10 -8.91 -10.35
C ASN A 74 -12.98 -9.69 -11.05
N PRO A 75 -12.00 -8.99 -11.65
CA PRO A 75 -10.95 -9.64 -12.42
C PRO A 75 -9.79 -10.09 -11.54
N MET A 76 -8.94 -10.95 -12.09
CA MET A 76 -7.69 -11.37 -11.46
C MET A 76 -6.63 -11.63 -12.52
N GLY A 77 -5.39 -11.39 -12.17
CA GLY A 77 -4.21 -11.64 -12.98
C GLY A 77 -2.96 -11.65 -12.13
N TYR A 78 -1.81 -11.40 -12.77
CA TYR A 78 -0.52 -11.57 -12.11
C TYR A 78 0.43 -10.43 -12.43
N ASP A 79 1.06 -9.90 -11.38
CA ASP A 79 2.21 -9.02 -11.50
C ASP A 79 3.45 -9.90 -11.69
N ALA A 80 3.96 -9.99 -12.91
CA ALA A 80 4.83 -11.08 -13.31
C ALA A 80 6.25 -10.65 -13.68
N TYR A 81 6.57 -9.36 -13.65
CA TYR A 81 7.91 -8.84 -13.84
C TYR A 81 8.57 -8.50 -12.49
N GLY A 82 9.87 -8.52 -12.45
CA GLY A 82 10.63 -8.04 -11.32
C GLY A 82 11.83 -8.88 -10.93
N LEU A 83 12.51 -8.45 -9.90
CA LEU A 83 13.79 -8.98 -9.44
C LEU A 83 13.76 -10.44 -8.96
N PRO A 84 12.70 -10.95 -8.29
CA PRO A 84 12.75 -12.32 -7.77
C PRO A 84 12.94 -13.41 -8.82
N ALA A 85 12.23 -13.31 -9.94
CA ALA A 85 12.36 -14.28 -11.03
C ALA A 85 13.73 -14.20 -11.71
N GLU A 86 14.25 -12.99 -11.85
CA GLU A 86 15.57 -12.77 -12.42
C GLU A 86 16.70 -13.34 -11.54
N GLN A 87 16.62 -13.13 -10.22
CA GLN A 87 17.60 -13.70 -9.29
C GLN A 87 17.60 -15.23 -9.30
N TYR A 88 16.44 -15.83 -9.37
CA TYR A 88 16.31 -17.27 -9.52
C TYR A 88 16.95 -17.75 -10.84
N ALA A 89 16.73 -17.00 -11.92
CA ALA A 89 17.35 -17.28 -13.21
C ALA A 89 18.88 -17.20 -13.16
N ILE A 90 19.42 -16.20 -12.48
CA ILE A 90 20.86 -16.03 -12.27
C ILE A 90 21.44 -17.24 -11.51
N GLN A 91 20.76 -17.69 -10.46
CA GLN A 91 21.22 -18.80 -9.62
C GLN A 91 21.14 -20.15 -10.32
N THR A 92 20.12 -20.39 -11.13
CA THR A 92 19.80 -21.70 -11.69
C THR A 92 20.09 -21.83 -13.17
N GLY A 93 20.28 -20.71 -13.87
CA GLY A 93 20.38 -20.66 -15.33
C GLY A 93 19.06 -20.86 -16.07
N GLN A 94 17.94 -20.99 -15.35
CA GLN A 94 16.61 -21.12 -15.95
C GLN A 94 16.09 -19.75 -16.38
N HIS A 95 15.51 -19.68 -17.59
CA HIS A 95 14.93 -18.42 -18.10
C HIS A 95 13.79 -17.93 -17.17
N PRO A 96 13.74 -16.62 -16.83
CA PRO A 96 12.71 -16.09 -15.93
C PRO A 96 11.27 -16.36 -16.38
N ALA A 97 11.03 -16.41 -17.69
CA ALA A 97 9.71 -16.71 -18.25
C ALA A 97 9.20 -18.10 -17.84
N ILE A 98 10.07 -19.09 -17.80
CA ILE A 98 9.71 -20.47 -17.42
C ILE A 98 9.33 -20.51 -15.96
N THR A 99 10.15 -19.94 -15.11
CA THR A 99 9.89 -19.84 -13.65
C THR A 99 8.57 -19.13 -13.39
N THR A 100 8.35 -18.02 -14.07
CA THR A 100 7.13 -17.19 -13.90
C THR A 100 5.88 -17.97 -14.31
N VAL A 101 5.90 -18.68 -15.44
CA VAL A 101 4.76 -19.52 -15.89
C VAL A 101 4.46 -20.61 -14.86
N ASN A 102 5.48 -21.29 -14.36
CA ASN A 102 5.31 -22.34 -13.35
C ASN A 102 4.70 -21.78 -12.07
N ASN A 103 5.14 -20.62 -11.61
CA ASN A 103 4.63 -19.98 -10.42
C ASN A 103 3.17 -19.50 -10.62
N ILE A 104 2.85 -18.95 -11.77
CA ILE A 104 1.49 -18.54 -12.14
C ILE A 104 0.56 -19.76 -12.11
N ASN A 105 0.97 -20.87 -12.70
CA ASN A 105 0.17 -22.09 -12.71
C ASN A 105 -0.09 -22.61 -11.29
N ARG A 106 0.89 -22.53 -10.43
CA ARG A 106 0.76 -22.90 -9.01
C ARG A 106 -0.23 -21.99 -8.29
N TYR A 107 -0.13 -20.71 -8.46
CA TYR A 107 -1.05 -19.72 -7.86
C TYR A 107 -2.47 -19.92 -8.36
N ARG A 108 -2.64 -20.12 -9.68
CA ARG A 108 -3.94 -20.36 -10.27
C ARG A 108 -4.62 -21.61 -9.71
N GLU A 109 -3.87 -22.68 -9.55
CA GLU A 109 -4.36 -23.92 -8.96
C GLU A 109 -4.86 -23.70 -7.53
N GLN A 110 -4.09 -22.98 -6.72
CA GLN A 110 -4.48 -22.66 -5.35
C GLN A 110 -5.71 -21.74 -5.28
N LEU A 111 -5.77 -20.70 -6.12
CA LEU A 111 -6.91 -19.77 -6.17
C LEU A 111 -8.20 -20.49 -6.62
N ASP A 112 -8.09 -21.35 -7.62
CA ASP A 112 -9.26 -22.11 -8.12
C ASP A 112 -9.88 -22.99 -7.03
N LYS A 113 -9.05 -23.56 -6.16
CA LYS A 113 -9.53 -24.41 -5.05
C LYS A 113 -10.30 -23.65 -3.97
N ILE A 114 -10.11 -22.35 -3.85
CA ILE A 114 -10.81 -21.52 -2.85
C ILE A 114 -12.18 -21.06 -3.35
N GLY A 115 -12.40 -21.10 -4.67
CA GLY A 115 -13.71 -20.85 -5.26
C GLY A 115 -14.12 -19.38 -5.34
N PHE A 116 -13.18 -18.53 -5.75
CA PHE A 116 -13.46 -17.11 -5.98
C PHE A 116 -14.35 -16.86 -7.21
N SER A 117 -15.07 -15.75 -7.20
CA SER A 117 -15.90 -15.31 -8.32
C SER A 117 -15.13 -14.47 -9.35
N PHE A 118 -13.86 -14.78 -9.57
CA PHE A 118 -13.02 -14.04 -10.52
C PHE A 118 -13.44 -14.33 -11.98
N ASP A 119 -13.46 -13.26 -12.78
CA ASP A 119 -13.58 -13.37 -14.22
C ASP A 119 -12.21 -13.63 -14.86
N TRP A 120 -11.82 -14.89 -14.95
CA TRP A 120 -10.54 -15.29 -15.52
C TRP A 120 -10.43 -15.06 -17.03
N ASN A 121 -11.54 -14.78 -17.71
CA ASN A 121 -11.50 -14.37 -19.10
C ASN A 121 -10.81 -13.01 -19.30
N ARG A 122 -10.66 -12.25 -18.22
CA ARG A 122 -9.98 -10.96 -18.19
C ARG A 122 -8.59 -11.02 -17.56
N GLU A 123 -8.03 -12.23 -17.39
CA GLU A 123 -6.69 -12.42 -16.84
C GLU A 123 -5.65 -11.63 -17.63
N ILE A 124 -4.76 -10.97 -16.92
CA ILE A 124 -3.59 -10.30 -17.46
C ILE A 124 -2.33 -10.77 -16.76
N ARG A 125 -1.22 -10.69 -17.45
CA ARG A 125 0.13 -10.95 -16.92
C ARG A 125 1.02 -9.81 -17.39
N THR A 126 1.63 -9.10 -16.48
CA THR A 126 2.42 -7.92 -16.83
C THR A 126 3.63 -8.25 -17.71
N CYS A 127 4.08 -9.51 -17.73
CA CYS A 127 5.18 -9.97 -18.57
C CYS A 127 4.76 -10.38 -20.00
N ASP A 128 3.47 -10.41 -20.30
CA ASP A 128 3.00 -10.74 -21.64
C ASP A 128 3.11 -9.54 -22.59
N PRO A 129 3.61 -9.73 -23.83
CA PRO A 129 3.73 -8.65 -24.80
C PRO A 129 2.41 -7.91 -25.09
N GLU A 130 1.28 -8.61 -25.11
CA GLU A 130 -0.05 -8.04 -25.31
C GLU A 130 -0.42 -7.06 -24.20
N TYR A 131 0.10 -7.29 -22.98
CA TYR A 131 -0.11 -6.40 -21.85
C TYR A 131 0.88 -5.24 -21.84
N TYR A 132 2.20 -5.51 -21.90
CA TYR A 132 3.17 -4.43 -21.78
C TYR A 132 3.28 -3.55 -23.05
N HIS A 133 2.69 -3.97 -24.16
CA HIS A 133 2.41 -3.08 -25.30
C HIS A 133 1.86 -1.73 -24.79
N TRP A 134 0.88 -1.79 -23.89
CA TRP A 134 0.20 -0.59 -23.39
C TRP A 134 0.99 0.13 -22.31
N THR A 135 1.82 -0.56 -21.57
CA THR A 135 2.80 0.06 -20.67
C THR A 135 3.82 0.89 -21.47
N GLN A 136 4.31 0.35 -22.56
CA GLN A 136 5.21 1.06 -23.48
C GLN A 136 4.52 2.24 -24.16
N TRP A 137 3.28 2.06 -24.56
CA TRP A 137 2.48 3.11 -25.19
C TRP A 137 2.26 4.31 -24.23
N VAL A 138 1.94 4.06 -22.97
CA VAL A 138 1.80 5.13 -21.98
C VAL A 138 3.12 5.85 -21.78
N PHE A 139 4.23 5.12 -21.71
CA PHE A 139 5.55 5.73 -21.63
C PHE A 139 5.82 6.67 -22.81
N GLN A 140 5.49 6.26 -24.03
CA GLN A 140 5.60 7.13 -25.21
C GLN A 140 4.73 8.37 -25.10
N LYS A 141 3.51 8.24 -24.60
CA LYS A 141 2.63 9.38 -24.36
C LYS A 141 3.21 10.35 -23.33
N MET A 142 3.80 9.82 -22.25
CA MET A 142 4.46 10.64 -21.24
C MET A 142 5.69 11.35 -21.81
N PHE A 143 6.48 10.68 -22.63
CA PHE A 143 7.62 11.29 -23.32
C PHE A 143 7.18 12.42 -24.26
N ASN A 144 6.08 12.25 -24.95
CA ASN A 144 5.54 13.23 -25.89
C ASN A 144 4.62 14.27 -25.28
N SER A 145 4.65 14.41 -23.96
CA SER A 145 3.82 15.35 -23.20
C SER A 145 4.65 16.22 -22.26
N TYR A 146 4.13 17.41 -21.99
CA TYR A 146 4.63 18.29 -20.92
C TYR A 146 3.48 18.65 -19.99
N TYR A 147 3.78 19.18 -18.82
CA TYR A 147 2.76 19.59 -17.85
C TYR A 147 2.59 21.11 -17.86
N CYS A 148 1.39 21.58 -18.22
CA CYS A 148 1.01 22.99 -18.19
C CYS A 148 0.51 23.36 -16.78
N ASN A 149 1.25 24.18 -16.06
CA ASN A 149 0.88 24.59 -14.70
C ASN A 149 -0.36 25.48 -14.65
N ASP A 150 -0.58 26.30 -15.67
CA ASP A 150 -1.74 27.19 -15.72
C ASP A 150 -3.05 26.42 -15.88
N GLU A 151 -3.06 25.45 -16.78
CA GLU A 151 -4.22 24.58 -17.03
C GLU A 151 -4.27 23.37 -16.09
N GLN A 152 -3.18 23.11 -15.38
CA GLN A 152 -3.02 21.96 -14.49
C GLN A 152 -3.34 20.63 -15.20
N GLU A 153 -2.75 20.44 -16.35
CA GLU A 153 -2.91 19.20 -17.14
C GLU A 153 -1.70 18.93 -18.03
N ALA A 154 -1.54 17.67 -18.41
CA ALA A 154 -0.58 17.27 -19.43
C ALA A 154 -1.09 17.68 -20.82
N ARG A 155 -0.17 18.11 -21.67
CA ARG A 155 -0.43 18.53 -23.05
C ARG A 155 0.64 18.00 -24.01
N PRO A 156 0.32 17.88 -25.32
CA PRO A 156 1.29 17.44 -26.30
C PRO A 156 2.53 18.34 -26.35
N ILE A 157 3.70 17.72 -26.43
CA ILE A 157 4.99 18.45 -26.45
C ILE A 157 5.12 19.34 -27.71
N GLU A 158 4.42 19.02 -28.81
CA GLU A 158 4.42 19.80 -30.04
C GLU A 158 3.86 21.21 -29.81
N GLU A 159 2.91 21.39 -28.90
CA GLU A 159 2.39 22.71 -28.53
C GLU A 159 3.50 23.58 -27.93
N LEU A 160 4.35 22.95 -27.11
CA LEU A 160 5.47 23.62 -26.48
C LEU A 160 6.55 24.00 -27.51
N GLU A 161 6.88 23.10 -28.44
CA GLU A 161 7.82 23.38 -29.51
C GLU A 161 7.38 24.57 -30.38
N LYS A 162 6.09 24.63 -30.73
CA LYS A 162 5.51 25.75 -31.50
C LYS A 162 5.58 27.05 -30.70
N ALA A 163 5.29 27.02 -29.42
CA ALA A 163 5.37 28.19 -28.56
C ALA A 163 6.81 28.69 -28.45
N PHE A 164 7.78 27.81 -28.34
CA PHE A 164 9.21 28.16 -28.29
C PHE A 164 9.70 28.82 -29.58
N ALA A 165 9.21 28.37 -30.72
CA ALA A 165 9.56 28.92 -31.99
C ALA A 165 9.02 30.34 -32.24
N ILE A 166 7.92 30.68 -31.57
CA ILE A 166 7.24 31.99 -31.72
C ILE A 166 7.61 32.98 -30.61
N TYR A 167 7.69 32.46 -29.34
CA TYR A 167 7.82 33.28 -28.13
C TYR A 167 9.05 32.98 -27.28
N GLY A 168 9.82 31.94 -27.58
CA GLY A 168 10.77 31.41 -26.60
C GLY A 168 10.02 30.82 -25.41
N ASN A 169 10.65 30.75 -24.24
CA ASN A 169 10.01 30.22 -23.03
C ASN A 169 9.61 31.33 -22.03
N GLU A 170 9.76 32.58 -22.37
CA GLU A 170 9.36 33.69 -21.51
C GLU A 170 7.82 33.71 -21.37
N GLY A 171 7.33 33.79 -20.15
CA GLY A 171 5.91 33.82 -19.86
C GLY A 171 5.21 32.45 -19.92
N LEU A 172 5.92 31.39 -20.27
CA LEU A 172 5.37 30.03 -20.25
C LEU A 172 5.48 29.43 -18.86
N ASN A 173 4.35 28.96 -18.31
CA ASN A 173 4.28 28.33 -17.02
C ASN A 173 4.10 26.81 -17.18
N ALA A 174 5.19 26.12 -17.46
CA ALA A 174 5.24 24.67 -17.62
C ALA A 174 6.18 24.07 -16.58
N ALA A 175 5.89 22.85 -16.13
CA ALA A 175 6.77 22.12 -15.22
C ALA A 175 8.11 21.88 -15.91
N CYS A 176 9.21 22.28 -15.29
CA CYS A 176 10.56 22.26 -15.85
C CYS A 176 11.55 21.82 -14.79
N SER A 177 12.54 21.02 -15.18
CA SER A 177 13.56 20.50 -14.26
C SER A 177 14.54 21.58 -13.80
N GLU A 178 14.83 22.56 -14.69
CA GLU A 178 15.82 23.61 -14.44
C GLU A 178 15.28 24.99 -14.84
N ASP A 179 15.73 26.03 -14.19
CA ASP A 179 15.44 27.40 -14.57
C ASP A 179 16.27 27.75 -15.81
N ILE A 180 15.64 27.67 -16.96
CA ILE A 180 16.23 28.02 -18.25
C ILE A 180 15.45 29.14 -18.90
N SER A 181 16.13 30.01 -19.61
CA SER A 181 15.53 31.14 -20.33
C SER A 181 16.15 31.25 -21.71
N PHE A 182 15.32 31.36 -22.73
CA PHE A 182 15.73 31.56 -24.11
C PHE A 182 14.65 32.30 -24.91
N THR A 183 15.11 33.02 -25.93
CA THR A 183 14.23 33.74 -26.87
C THR A 183 13.84 32.81 -28.02
N ALA A 184 12.85 33.19 -28.80
CA ALA A 184 12.46 32.50 -30.03
C ALA A 184 13.63 32.40 -31.00
N GLU A 185 14.42 33.48 -31.16
CA GLU A 185 15.60 33.49 -32.03
C GLU A 185 16.65 32.50 -31.56
N GLU A 186 16.92 32.45 -30.26
CA GLU A 186 17.88 31.48 -29.68
C GLU A 186 17.38 30.06 -29.91
N TRP A 187 16.11 29.78 -29.70
CA TRP A 187 15.54 28.46 -29.93
C TRP A 187 15.67 28.04 -31.40
N ASN A 188 15.29 28.90 -32.31
CA ASN A 188 15.29 28.61 -33.76
C ASN A 188 16.73 28.42 -34.31
N ALA A 189 17.71 28.99 -33.65
CA ALA A 189 19.12 28.85 -34.03
C ALA A 189 19.77 27.56 -33.53
N LYS A 190 19.12 26.80 -32.64
CA LYS A 190 19.66 25.59 -32.05
C LYS A 190 19.58 24.39 -33.00
N SER A 191 20.54 23.48 -32.84
CA SER A 191 20.52 22.20 -33.51
C SER A 191 19.39 21.31 -32.99
N GLU A 192 19.04 20.27 -33.69
CA GLU A 192 18.04 19.29 -33.26
C GLU A 192 18.41 18.68 -31.89
N LYS A 193 19.68 18.33 -31.72
CA LYS A 193 20.17 17.78 -30.44
C LYS A 193 20.00 18.77 -29.30
N GLU A 194 20.37 20.03 -29.48
CA GLU A 194 20.20 21.08 -28.48
C GLU A 194 18.74 21.33 -28.12
N LYS A 195 17.84 21.29 -29.12
CA LYS A 195 16.39 21.38 -28.89
C LYS A 195 15.86 20.20 -28.06
N GLN A 196 16.30 19.00 -28.35
CA GLN A 196 15.91 17.80 -27.61
C GLN A 196 16.42 17.86 -26.15
N GLU A 197 17.63 18.37 -25.93
CA GLU A 197 18.18 18.58 -24.58
C GLU A 197 17.31 19.57 -23.78
N ILE A 198 16.83 20.63 -24.40
CA ILE A 198 15.93 21.59 -23.76
C ILE A 198 14.58 20.94 -23.45
N LEU A 199 13.98 20.26 -24.42
CA LEU A 199 12.68 19.61 -24.25
C LEU A 199 12.70 18.55 -23.16
N MET A 200 13.85 17.92 -22.93
CA MET A 200 14.01 16.92 -21.86
C MET A 200 13.71 17.51 -20.46
N ASN A 201 13.89 18.82 -20.28
CA ASN A 201 13.53 19.51 -19.06
C ASN A 201 12.01 19.65 -18.84
N TYR A 202 11.22 19.44 -19.88
CA TYR A 202 9.76 19.64 -19.85
C TYR A 202 8.98 18.33 -19.96
N ARG A 203 9.55 17.30 -20.57
CA ARG A 203 8.85 16.04 -20.81
C ARG A 203 8.41 15.38 -19.49
N ILE A 204 7.26 14.73 -19.48
CA ILE A 204 6.77 14.01 -18.31
C ILE A 204 7.60 12.75 -18.06
N ALA A 205 7.96 12.01 -19.11
CA ALA A 205 9.00 10.98 -19.04
C ALA A 205 10.28 11.56 -19.64
N TYR A 206 11.35 11.58 -18.88
CA TYR A 206 12.60 12.22 -19.30
C TYR A 206 13.83 11.46 -18.81
N LEU A 207 14.95 11.64 -19.53
CA LEU A 207 16.27 11.19 -19.07
C LEU A 207 16.90 12.31 -18.26
N GLY A 208 17.30 11.99 -17.03
CA GLY A 208 17.98 12.92 -16.14
C GLY A 208 19.07 12.24 -15.34
N GLU A 209 20.04 13.03 -14.89
CA GLU A 209 21.00 12.57 -13.91
C GLU A 209 20.48 12.79 -12.51
N THR A 210 20.38 11.74 -11.74
CA THR A 210 19.81 11.78 -10.39
C THR A 210 20.53 10.84 -9.45
N MET A 211 20.42 11.13 -8.15
CA MET A 211 20.93 10.24 -7.09
C MET A 211 19.99 9.04 -6.94
N VAL A 212 20.58 7.85 -6.98
CA VAL A 212 19.85 6.59 -6.94
C VAL A 212 20.43 5.67 -5.88
N ASN A 213 19.61 4.72 -5.42
CA ASN A 213 20.05 3.64 -4.54
C ASN A 213 20.67 2.53 -5.39
N TRP A 214 21.98 2.52 -5.48
CA TRP A 214 22.73 1.55 -6.28
C TRP A 214 23.16 0.36 -5.44
N CYS A 215 22.86 -0.85 -5.89
CA CYS A 215 23.34 -2.08 -5.28
C CYS A 215 24.24 -2.83 -6.27
N ALA A 216 25.55 -2.79 -6.02
CA ALA A 216 26.54 -3.40 -6.92
C ALA A 216 26.40 -4.92 -7.01
N GLU A 217 26.06 -5.60 -5.91
CA GLU A 217 25.88 -7.05 -5.87
C GLU A 217 24.67 -7.51 -6.69
N LEU A 218 23.61 -6.73 -6.70
CA LEU A 218 22.42 -6.99 -7.51
C LEU A 218 22.55 -6.39 -8.92
N GLY A 219 23.53 -5.51 -9.13
CA GLY A 219 23.78 -4.87 -10.43
C GLY A 219 22.67 -3.93 -10.90
N THR A 220 21.87 -3.39 -9.99
CA THR A 220 20.71 -2.57 -10.34
C THR A 220 20.45 -1.45 -9.33
N VAL A 221 19.66 -0.47 -9.76
CA VAL A 221 19.06 0.54 -8.91
C VAL A 221 17.87 -0.07 -8.16
N LEU A 222 17.73 0.31 -6.90
CA LEU A 222 16.62 -0.11 -6.04
C LEU A 222 15.75 1.08 -5.68
N ALA A 223 14.44 0.84 -5.59
CA ALA A 223 13.50 1.82 -5.04
C ALA A 223 13.74 1.99 -3.53
N ASN A 224 13.26 3.10 -2.95
CA ASN A 224 13.45 3.37 -1.52
C ASN A 224 12.85 2.30 -0.61
N ASP A 225 11.73 1.70 -1.01
CA ASP A 225 11.07 0.61 -0.30
C ASP A 225 11.81 -0.74 -0.40
N GLU A 226 12.71 -0.89 -1.36
CA GLU A 226 13.56 -2.07 -1.53
C GLU A 226 14.86 -2.01 -0.70
N VAL A 227 15.07 -0.94 0.06
CA VAL A 227 16.26 -0.73 0.89
C VAL A 227 15.85 -0.64 2.36
N VAL A 228 16.47 -1.47 3.21
CA VAL A 228 16.24 -1.51 4.65
C VAL A 228 17.59 -1.45 5.36
N ASP A 229 17.77 -0.46 6.24
CA ASP A 229 18.99 -0.28 7.03
C ASP A 229 20.31 -0.27 6.20
N GLY A 230 20.25 0.35 5.03
CA GLY A 230 21.42 0.50 4.13
C GLY A 230 21.77 -0.72 3.32
N VAL A 231 20.94 -1.75 3.36
CA VAL A 231 21.11 -2.96 2.59
C VAL A 231 19.86 -3.26 1.77
N SER A 232 19.99 -4.05 0.72
CA SER A 232 18.86 -4.50 -0.07
C SER A 232 17.93 -5.38 0.78
N GLU A 233 16.63 -5.22 0.66
CA GLU A 233 15.64 -6.09 1.30
C GLU A 233 15.89 -7.55 0.93
N ARG A 234 16.27 -7.78 -0.32
CA ARG A 234 16.64 -9.11 -0.82
C ARG A 234 18.14 -9.28 -0.79
N GLY A 235 18.62 -10.29 -0.09
CA GLY A 235 20.02 -10.66 -0.03
C GLY A 235 20.85 -9.88 0.97
N GLY A 236 20.35 -8.79 1.53
CA GLY A 236 21.06 -8.00 2.53
C GLY A 236 22.37 -7.36 2.04
N PHE A 237 22.45 -7.02 0.75
CA PHE A 237 23.65 -6.45 0.14
C PHE A 237 23.76 -4.95 0.36
N PRO A 238 24.99 -4.41 0.50
CA PRO A 238 25.20 -2.98 0.67
C PRO A 238 24.63 -2.15 -0.48
N VAL A 239 23.96 -1.05 -0.12
CA VAL A 239 23.40 -0.09 -1.08
C VAL A 239 24.06 1.27 -0.85
N ILE A 240 24.48 1.92 -1.93
CA ILE A 240 25.08 3.25 -1.90
C ILE A 240 24.28 4.27 -2.70
N GLN A 241 24.40 5.53 -2.34
CA GLN A 241 23.89 6.63 -3.15
C GLN A 241 24.89 6.92 -4.28
N LYS A 242 24.39 6.91 -5.52
CA LYS A 242 25.20 7.13 -6.72
C LYS A 242 24.44 8.01 -7.71
N LYS A 243 25.14 8.95 -8.35
CA LYS A 243 24.56 9.75 -9.42
C LYS A 243 24.60 8.96 -10.73
N MET A 244 23.45 8.75 -11.34
CA MET A 244 23.32 7.99 -12.59
C MET A 244 22.33 8.64 -13.53
N ARG A 245 22.56 8.46 -14.82
CA ARG A 245 21.59 8.84 -15.86
C ARG A 245 20.47 7.81 -15.89
N GLN A 246 19.23 8.26 -15.63
CA GLN A 246 18.07 7.38 -15.46
C GLN A 246 16.85 7.98 -16.15
N TRP A 247 15.97 7.12 -16.64
CA TRP A 247 14.62 7.54 -16.95
C TRP A 247 13.90 7.95 -15.68
N CYS A 248 13.17 9.05 -15.76
CA CYS A 248 12.39 9.58 -14.65
C CYS A 248 10.99 9.93 -15.12
N LEU A 249 10.01 9.83 -14.21
CA LEU A 249 8.66 10.31 -14.46
C LEU A 249 8.40 11.54 -13.58
N ARG A 250 7.85 12.59 -14.17
CA ARG A 250 7.61 13.87 -13.51
C ARG A 250 6.36 13.85 -12.64
N VAL A 251 6.34 12.96 -11.68
CA VAL A 251 5.26 12.81 -10.69
C VAL A 251 5.09 14.08 -9.88
N SER A 252 6.18 14.79 -9.61
CA SER A 252 6.18 16.05 -8.85
C SER A 252 5.29 17.13 -9.46
N ALA A 253 5.13 17.14 -10.79
CA ALA A 253 4.23 18.08 -11.47
C ALA A 253 2.77 17.89 -11.06
N TYR A 254 2.40 16.68 -10.65
CA TYR A 254 1.04 16.32 -10.22
C TYR A 254 0.83 16.44 -8.71
N ALA A 255 1.83 16.93 -7.95
CA ALA A 255 1.80 16.92 -6.49
C ALA A 255 0.53 17.57 -5.90
N GLN A 256 0.16 18.76 -6.38
CA GLN A 256 -1.05 19.45 -5.88
C GLN A 256 -2.33 18.68 -6.22
N ARG A 257 -2.44 18.16 -7.42
CA ARG A 257 -3.60 17.36 -7.84
C ARG A 257 -3.70 16.04 -7.06
N LEU A 258 -2.56 15.44 -6.72
CA LEU A 258 -2.51 14.26 -5.85
C LEU A 258 -3.00 14.58 -4.43
N LEU A 259 -2.73 15.78 -3.92
CA LEU A 259 -3.29 16.24 -2.64
C LEU A 259 -4.80 16.50 -2.75
N ASP A 260 -5.20 17.29 -3.72
CA ASP A 260 -6.60 17.69 -3.90
C ASP A 260 -7.52 16.50 -4.14
N GLY A 261 -7.04 15.50 -4.88
CA GLY A 261 -7.78 14.28 -5.18
C GLY A 261 -8.09 13.43 -3.96
N LEU A 262 -7.33 13.53 -2.88
CA LEU A 262 -7.60 12.79 -1.63
C LEU A 262 -8.95 13.17 -1.01
N ASP A 263 -9.42 14.37 -1.25
CA ASP A 263 -10.72 14.85 -0.73
C ASP A 263 -11.91 14.26 -1.49
N THR A 264 -11.67 13.61 -2.62
CA THR A 264 -12.72 13.05 -3.50
C THR A 264 -12.90 11.55 -3.35
N ILE A 265 -12.10 10.88 -2.54
CA ILE A 265 -12.07 9.43 -2.39
C ILE A 265 -12.36 8.99 -0.96
N GLU A 266 -12.85 7.77 -0.82
CA GLU A 266 -13.27 7.18 0.46
C GLU A 266 -12.19 6.23 0.99
N TRP A 267 -11.04 6.81 1.33
CA TRP A 267 -9.94 6.07 1.94
C TRP A 267 -9.90 6.40 3.43
N THR A 268 -9.24 5.57 4.23
CA THR A 268 -9.07 5.85 5.66
C THR A 268 -8.26 7.13 5.89
N ASP A 269 -8.54 7.83 6.97
CA ASP A 269 -7.81 9.05 7.33
C ASP A 269 -6.31 8.78 7.50
N SER A 270 -5.95 7.64 8.08
CA SER A 270 -4.56 7.20 8.24
C SER A 270 -3.83 7.08 6.90
N LEU A 271 -4.47 6.47 5.92
CA LEU A 271 -3.87 6.30 4.59
C LEU A 271 -3.74 7.62 3.86
N LYS A 272 -4.77 8.47 3.92
CA LYS A 272 -4.72 9.82 3.35
C LYS A 272 -3.60 10.66 3.98
N GLU A 273 -3.46 10.59 5.29
CA GLU A 273 -2.39 11.30 6.01
C GLU A 273 -1.00 10.80 5.61
N THR A 274 -0.84 9.50 5.44
CA THR A 274 0.40 8.91 4.94
C THR A 274 0.77 9.50 3.57
N GLN A 275 -0.20 9.60 2.67
CA GLN A 275 0.02 10.21 1.36
C GLN A 275 0.27 11.71 1.44
N ARG A 276 -0.46 12.45 2.26
CA ARG A 276 -0.22 13.88 2.47
C ARG A 276 1.21 14.14 2.96
N ASN A 277 1.67 13.37 3.91
CA ASN A 277 3.03 13.48 4.45
C ASN A 277 4.09 13.13 3.39
N TRP A 278 3.82 12.14 2.57
CA TRP A 278 4.73 11.73 1.49
C TRP A 278 4.83 12.81 0.40
N ILE A 279 3.72 13.40 0.02
CA ILE A 279 3.67 14.52 -0.92
C ILE A 279 4.32 15.75 -0.30
N GLY A 280 4.07 16.00 0.98
CA GLY A 280 4.78 16.97 1.80
C GLY A 280 4.71 18.40 1.29
N ARG A 281 3.50 18.92 1.09
CA ARG A 281 3.31 20.31 0.68
C ARG A 281 3.74 21.25 1.78
N SER A 282 4.59 22.21 1.44
CA SER A 282 4.96 23.32 2.32
C SER A 282 4.95 24.63 1.54
N GLU A 283 4.51 25.69 2.18
CA GLU A 283 4.49 27.03 1.61
C GLU A 283 5.48 27.91 2.37
N GLY A 284 6.34 28.60 1.64
CA GLY A 284 7.38 29.40 2.24
C GLY A 284 8.05 30.32 1.25
N ALA A 285 9.28 30.73 1.59
CA ALA A 285 10.10 31.62 0.77
C ALA A 285 11.40 30.94 0.37
N GLU A 286 11.79 31.11 -0.90
CA GLU A 286 13.16 30.91 -1.34
C GLU A 286 13.89 32.22 -1.13
N VAL A 287 15.06 32.18 -0.48
CA VAL A 287 15.88 33.35 -0.20
C VAL A 287 17.29 33.09 -0.69
N GLN A 288 17.86 34.06 -1.39
CA GLN A 288 19.22 34.00 -1.89
C GLN A 288 20.22 34.49 -0.83
N PHE A 289 21.27 33.70 -0.60
CA PHE A 289 22.38 34.02 0.27
C PHE A 289 23.63 34.18 -0.57
N LYS A 290 24.36 35.26 -0.36
CA LYS A 290 25.64 35.51 -0.99
C LYS A 290 26.77 34.89 -0.18
N VAL A 291 27.74 34.34 -0.87
CA VAL A 291 28.97 33.82 -0.24
C VAL A 291 29.93 34.99 -0.04
N LYS A 292 30.52 35.10 1.17
CA LYS A 292 31.50 36.14 1.51
C LYS A 292 32.70 36.07 0.59
N ASP A 293 33.14 37.22 0.09
CA ASP A 293 34.32 37.41 -0.76
C ASP A 293 34.27 36.56 -2.06
N SER A 294 33.07 36.34 -2.59
CA SER A 294 32.84 35.56 -3.79
C SER A 294 31.63 36.10 -4.56
N ASP A 295 31.59 35.83 -5.84
CA ASP A 295 30.42 36.08 -6.69
C ASP A 295 29.39 34.96 -6.60
N LEU A 296 29.68 33.91 -5.85
CA LEU A 296 28.75 32.77 -5.68
C LEU A 296 27.58 33.19 -4.78
N GLU A 297 26.41 32.69 -5.13
CA GLU A 297 25.23 32.77 -4.30
C GLU A 297 24.44 31.47 -4.41
N PHE A 298 23.70 31.16 -3.38
CA PHE A 298 22.84 29.99 -3.37
C PHE A 298 21.51 30.31 -2.73
N THR A 299 20.51 29.50 -3.05
CA THR A 299 19.13 29.68 -2.59
C THR A 299 18.79 28.68 -1.52
N ILE A 300 18.11 29.12 -0.45
CA ILE A 300 17.48 28.24 0.54
C ILE A 300 15.96 28.37 0.47
N PHE A 301 15.28 27.37 0.95
CA PHE A 301 13.84 27.40 1.15
C PHE A 301 13.52 27.31 2.63
N THR A 302 12.61 28.18 3.11
CA THR A 302 12.16 28.17 4.51
C THR A 302 10.66 28.37 4.63
N THR A 303 10.03 27.59 5.51
CA THR A 303 8.65 27.83 5.94
C THR A 303 8.56 28.80 7.12
N ARG A 304 9.71 29.13 7.69
CA ARG A 304 9.86 30.04 8.83
C ARG A 304 10.59 31.32 8.43
N ALA A 305 10.00 32.05 7.48
CA ALA A 305 10.58 33.31 7.01
C ALA A 305 10.72 34.36 8.14
N ASP A 306 9.94 34.26 9.21
CA ASP A 306 10.02 35.09 10.40
C ASP A 306 11.37 35.00 11.13
N THR A 307 12.13 33.92 10.90
CA THR A 307 13.35 33.62 11.66
C THR A 307 14.64 34.08 10.98
N MET A 308 14.57 34.86 9.92
CA MET A 308 15.75 35.34 9.17
C MET A 308 16.78 36.04 10.03
N PHE A 309 16.38 36.77 11.05
CA PHE A 309 17.31 37.50 11.95
C PHE A 309 18.02 36.57 12.95
N GLY A 310 17.60 35.33 13.07
CA GLY A 310 18.20 34.34 13.98
C GLY A 310 19.02 33.26 13.30
N VAL A 311 19.27 33.39 12.00
CA VAL A 311 20.11 32.45 11.24
C VAL A 311 21.56 32.64 11.71
N THR A 312 22.14 31.58 12.28
CA THR A 312 23.49 31.61 12.84
C THR A 312 24.49 30.71 12.09
N PHE A 313 24.01 29.85 11.24
CA PHE A 313 24.82 29.05 10.31
C PHE A 313 24.00 28.58 9.13
N MET A 314 24.68 28.08 8.10
CA MET A 314 24.09 27.45 6.93
C MET A 314 24.50 25.99 6.90
N VAL A 315 23.70 25.14 6.30
CA VAL A 315 24.00 23.71 6.15
C VAL A 315 23.74 23.26 4.73
N LEU A 316 24.72 22.58 4.14
CA LEU A 316 24.62 21.94 2.83
C LEU A 316 24.42 20.44 3.00
N ALA A 317 23.61 19.84 2.13
CA ALA A 317 23.56 18.39 1.99
C ALA A 317 24.93 17.87 1.50
N PRO A 318 25.41 16.72 2.00
CA PRO A 318 26.69 16.16 1.58
C PRO A 318 26.83 15.94 0.07
N GLU A 319 25.74 15.58 -0.59
CA GLU A 319 25.66 15.31 -2.03
C GLU A 319 25.44 16.57 -2.89
N SER A 320 25.31 17.74 -2.29
CA SER A 320 25.14 19.00 -3.02
C SER A 320 26.39 19.36 -3.83
N GLU A 321 26.20 19.84 -5.04
CA GLU A 321 27.29 20.34 -5.90
C GLU A 321 28.00 21.57 -5.30
N LEU A 322 27.30 22.29 -4.45
CA LEU A 322 27.88 23.45 -3.73
C LEU A 322 29.01 23.06 -2.80
N VAL A 323 29.04 21.84 -2.29
CA VAL A 323 30.11 21.35 -1.39
C VAL A 323 31.47 21.49 -2.02
N ALA A 324 31.65 21.06 -3.26
CA ALA A 324 32.93 21.18 -3.98
C ALA A 324 33.30 22.64 -4.23
N GLN A 325 32.34 23.50 -4.51
CA GLN A 325 32.56 24.92 -4.79
C GLN A 325 32.88 25.73 -3.54
N LEU A 326 32.34 25.35 -2.39
CA LEU A 326 32.44 26.12 -1.13
C LEU A 326 33.45 25.56 -0.14
N THR A 327 33.99 24.36 -0.38
CA THR A 327 35.01 23.77 0.48
C THR A 327 36.34 24.46 0.23
N THR A 328 36.93 25.05 1.29
CA THR A 328 38.26 25.69 1.22
C THR A 328 39.36 24.62 1.17
N PRO A 329 40.56 24.95 0.62
CA PRO A 329 41.68 24.00 0.59
C PRO A 329 42.05 23.47 1.98
N GLU A 330 41.96 24.29 3.01
CA GLU A 330 42.27 23.94 4.40
C GLU A 330 41.30 22.91 4.99
N GLN A 331 40.06 22.89 4.53
CA GLN A 331 39.01 22.00 5.01
C GLN A 331 38.82 20.77 4.12
N LYS A 332 39.47 20.72 2.96
CA LYS A 332 39.23 19.69 1.96
C LYS A 332 39.38 18.26 2.50
N ALA A 333 40.42 17.99 3.26
CA ALA A 333 40.69 16.67 3.81
C ALA A 333 39.58 16.18 4.75
N GLU A 334 39.12 17.05 5.66
CA GLU A 334 38.01 16.72 6.59
C GLU A 334 36.70 16.56 5.89
N VAL A 335 36.42 17.43 4.90
CA VAL A 335 35.20 17.35 4.10
C VAL A 335 35.17 16.07 3.30
N ASP A 336 36.23 15.70 2.60
CA ASP A 336 36.30 14.47 1.82
C ASP A 336 36.11 13.23 2.69
N ALA A 337 36.69 13.20 3.88
CA ALA A 337 36.51 12.12 4.85
C ALA A 337 35.02 12.00 5.31
N TYR A 338 34.38 13.12 5.56
CA TYR A 338 32.98 13.18 5.94
C TYR A 338 32.05 12.69 4.82
N LEU A 339 32.32 13.12 3.58
CA LEU A 339 31.55 12.69 2.40
C LEU A 339 31.63 11.16 2.19
N ASP A 340 32.83 10.58 2.38
CA ASP A 340 33.01 9.13 2.27
C ASP A 340 32.18 8.34 3.30
N ARG A 341 32.08 8.87 4.51
CA ARG A 341 31.28 8.26 5.57
C ARG A 341 29.76 8.36 5.28
N THR A 342 29.30 9.48 4.73
CA THR A 342 27.88 9.73 4.49
C THR A 342 27.35 9.07 3.23
N LYS A 343 28.18 8.79 2.21
CA LYS A 343 27.81 8.10 0.98
C LYS A 343 27.13 6.74 1.20
N LYS A 344 27.49 6.08 2.31
CA LYS A 344 27.00 4.73 2.65
C LYS A 344 25.62 4.73 3.33
N ARG A 345 25.07 5.90 3.60
CA ARG A 345 23.81 6.06 4.33
C ARG A 345 22.67 6.42 3.37
N THR A 346 21.55 5.70 3.50
CA THR A 346 20.33 6.00 2.74
C THR A 346 19.61 7.22 3.34
N GLU A 347 18.76 7.86 2.56
CA GLU A 347 17.92 8.95 3.04
C GLU A 347 17.06 8.54 4.24
N ARG A 348 16.50 7.33 4.19
CA ARG A 348 15.67 6.80 5.26
C ARG A 348 16.44 6.69 6.57
N GLU A 349 17.67 6.18 6.51
CA GLU A 349 18.54 6.10 7.67
C GLU A 349 18.92 7.49 8.20
N ARG A 350 19.19 8.43 7.30
CA ARG A 350 19.51 9.82 7.65
C ARG A 350 18.34 10.52 8.34
N ILE A 351 17.10 10.25 7.91
CA ILE A 351 15.88 10.79 8.54
C ILE A 351 15.66 10.16 9.93
N ALA A 352 15.92 8.87 10.07
CA ALA A 352 15.66 8.13 11.30
C ALA A 352 16.74 8.32 12.37
N ASP A 353 17.99 8.52 11.97
CA ASP A 353 19.13 8.66 12.87
C ASP A 353 19.22 10.10 13.41
N ARG A 354 19.18 10.25 14.72
CA ARG A 354 19.25 11.54 15.40
C ARG A 354 20.67 11.92 15.88
N ARG A 355 21.68 11.12 15.56
CA ARG A 355 23.06 11.46 15.89
C ARG A 355 23.49 12.70 15.10
N VAL A 356 24.15 13.62 15.80
CA VAL A 356 24.65 14.85 15.18
C VAL A 356 26.01 14.58 14.57
N THR A 357 26.12 14.79 13.25
CA THR A 357 27.39 14.75 12.52
C THR A 357 27.46 15.93 11.55
N GLY A 358 28.65 16.40 11.28
CA GLY A 358 28.86 17.50 10.34
C GLY A 358 30.31 17.90 10.25
N VAL A 359 30.61 18.73 9.24
CA VAL A 359 31.93 19.27 9.00
C VAL A 359 31.84 20.72 8.51
N PHE A 360 32.74 21.59 8.95
CA PHE A 360 32.78 22.95 8.46
C PHE A 360 33.40 23.00 7.05
N SER A 361 32.78 23.75 6.13
CA SER A 361 33.25 23.90 4.76
C SER A 361 34.46 24.86 4.62
N GLY A 362 34.67 25.75 5.58
CA GLY A 362 35.67 26.84 5.53
C GLY A 362 35.12 28.16 4.97
N SER A 363 33.94 28.14 4.38
CA SER A 363 33.31 29.32 3.78
C SER A 363 32.22 29.92 4.66
N TYR A 364 31.88 31.18 4.38
CA TYR A 364 30.85 31.94 5.08
C TYR A 364 29.81 32.50 4.08
N ALA A 365 28.55 32.54 4.49
CA ALA A 365 27.53 33.26 3.79
C ALA A 365 27.22 34.58 4.49
N VAL A 366 26.63 35.51 3.76
CA VAL A 366 26.20 36.81 4.31
C VAL A 366 24.68 36.73 4.52
N ASN A 367 24.25 36.95 5.77
CA ASN A 367 22.79 37.01 6.07
C ASN A 367 22.21 38.28 5.45
N PRO A 368 21.26 38.17 4.53
CA PRO A 368 20.70 39.35 3.83
C PRO A 368 19.91 40.29 4.73
N PHE A 369 19.52 39.84 5.95
CA PHE A 369 18.79 40.67 6.91
C PHE A 369 19.65 41.32 7.97
N THR A 370 20.74 40.69 8.37
CA THR A 370 21.66 41.21 9.43
C THR A 370 23.01 41.68 8.91
N GLY A 371 23.40 41.28 7.71
CA GLY A 371 24.73 41.54 7.17
C GLY A 371 25.87 40.74 7.82
N GLU A 372 25.54 39.87 8.76
CA GLU A 372 26.53 39.06 9.46
C GLU A 372 27.07 37.93 8.56
N ASN A 373 28.34 37.59 8.74
CA ASN A 373 28.94 36.43 8.10
C ASN A 373 28.64 35.19 8.94
N ILE A 374 28.02 34.21 8.35
CA ILE A 374 27.63 32.99 9.02
C ILE A 374 28.31 31.78 8.38
N PRO A 375 28.83 30.83 9.20
CA PRO A 375 29.56 29.69 8.67
C PRO A 375 28.70 28.74 7.90
N ILE A 376 29.25 28.15 6.84
CA ILE A 376 28.58 27.16 6.01
C ILE A 376 29.10 25.79 6.40
N TRP A 377 28.24 24.97 6.96
CA TRP A 377 28.49 23.60 7.38
C TRP A 377 27.96 22.60 6.37
N ILE A 378 28.42 21.35 6.47
CA ILE A 378 27.94 20.22 5.68
C ILE A 378 27.47 19.17 6.68
N SER A 379 26.25 18.70 6.54
CA SER A 379 25.69 17.70 7.43
C SER A 379 24.64 16.83 6.72
N ASP A 380 24.61 15.56 7.10
CA ASP A 380 23.73 14.56 6.54
C ASP A 380 22.26 14.66 6.99
N TYR A 381 21.92 15.55 7.92
CA TYR A 381 20.53 15.80 8.25
C TYR A 381 19.81 16.67 7.20
N VAL A 382 20.55 17.23 6.26
CA VAL A 382 20.01 17.97 5.10
C VAL A 382 20.03 17.07 3.87
N LEU A 383 18.91 17.01 3.15
CA LEU A 383 18.74 16.18 1.97
C LEU A 383 18.81 17.03 0.70
N ALA A 384 19.61 16.65 -0.28
CA ALA A 384 19.75 17.38 -1.54
C ALA A 384 18.47 17.41 -2.38
N GLY A 385 17.66 16.39 -2.28
CA GLY A 385 16.41 16.29 -3.04
C GLY A 385 15.25 17.04 -2.44
N TYR A 386 15.40 17.63 -1.26
CA TYR A 386 14.38 18.43 -0.62
C TYR A 386 14.77 19.90 -0.65
N GLY A 387 13.92 20.72 -1.28
CA GLY A 387 14.23 22.14 -1.49
C GLY A 387 15.43 22.32 -2.42
N THR A 388 16.39 23.10 -1.98
CA THR A 388 17.57 23.46 -2.77
C THR A 388 18.83 22.66 -2.38
N GLY A 389 18.71 21.76 -1.41
CA GLY A 389 19.86 21.04 -0.86
C GLY A 389 20.73 21.88 0.09
N ALA A 390 20.29 23.11 0.40
CA ALA A 390 20.89 24.00 1.36
C ALA A 390 19.83 24.55 2.30
N ILE A 391 20.12 24.66 3.58
CA ILE A 391 19.22 25.27 4.56
C ILE A 391 19.90 26.40 5.32
N MET A 392 19.10 27.38 5.74
CA MET A 392 19.46 28.29 6.80
C MET A 392 19.12 27.63 8.14
N ALA A 393 20.01 27.71 9.11
CA ALA A 393 19.80 27.12 10.41
C ALA A 393 19.44 28.17 11.46
N VAL A 394 18.35 27.91 12.18
CA VAL A 394 17.85 28.75 13.27
C VAL A 394 17.72 27.88 14.52
N PRO A 395 18.81 27.73 15.28
CA PRO A 395 18.83 26.74 16.38
C PRO A 395 17.85 27.06 17.51
N ALA A 396 17.48 28.31 17.70
CA ALA A 396 16.49 28.67 18.73
C ALA A 396 15.08 28.12 18.44
N HIS A 397 14.74 27.87 17.16
CA HIS A 397 13.37 27.53 16.73
C HIS A 397 13.26 26.29 15.84
N ASP A 398 14.30 25.47 15.84
CA ASP A 398 14.31 24.17 15.16
C ASP A 398 15.15 23.20 15.98
N SER A 399 14.54 22.05 16.32
CA SER A 399 15.17 21.07 17.23
C SER A 399 16.43 20.42 16.64
N ARG A 400 16.49 20.21 15.33
CA ARG A 400 17.66 19.63 14.66
C ARG A 400 18.80 20.64 14.61
N ASP A 401 18.51 21.88 14.24
CA ASP A 401 19.46 22.97 14.24
C ASP A 401 20.00 23.24 15.66
N TYR A 402 19.12 23.13 16.65
CA TYR A 402 19.47 23.25 18.06
C TYR A 402 20.48 22.19 18.50
N ALA A 403 20.22 20.94 18.20
CA ALA A 403 21.12 19.83 18.51
C ALA A 403 22.49 20.02 17.83
N PHE A 404 22.48 20.43 16.57
CA PHE A 404 23.70 20.73 15.81
C PHE A 404 24.48 21.88 16.43
N ALA A 405 23.83 22.99 16.75
CA ALA A 405 24.43 24.15 17.37
C ALA A 405 25.05 23.85 18.75
N LYS A 406 24.34 23.05 19.57
CA LYS A 406 24.86 22.61 20.86
C LYS A 406 26.11 21.73 20.71
N HIS A 407 26.09 20.81 19.77
CA HIS A 407 27.17 19.88 19.52
C HIS A 407 28.44 20.60 19.05
N PHE A 408 28.31 21.57 18.13
CA PHE A 408 29.42 22.31 17.53
C PHE A 408 29.65 23.70 18.16
N ASN A 409 28.95 23.99 19.25
CA ASN A 409 29.08 25.25 20.01
C ASN A 409 28.82 26.50 19.15
N LEU A 410 27.73 26.48 18.38
CA LEU A 410 27.33 27.60 17.52
C LEU A 410 26.30 28.51 18.25
N PRO A 411 26.22 29.80 17.88
CA PRO A 411 25.29 30.75 18.54
C PRO A 411 23.83 30.35 18.39
N ILE A 412 23.03 30.58 19.43
CA ILE A 412 21.60 30.36 19.48
C ILE A 412 20.94 31.68 19.88
N ILE A 413 20.12 32.24 18.99
CA ILE A 413 19.47 33.55 19.19
C ILE A 413 17.96 33.35 19.27
N PRO A 414 17.33 33.52 20.44
CA PRO A 414 15.88 33.43 20.57
C PRO A 414 15.18 34.62 19.87
N LEU A 415 14.12 34.30 19.13
CA LEU A 415 13.36 35.26 18.33
C LEU A 415 11.90 35.43 18.78
N VAL A 416 11.49 34.73 19.84
CA VAL A 416 10.15 34.83 20.43
C VAL A 416 10.28 35.30 21.87
N GLU A 417 9.47 36.29 22.25
CA GLU A 417 9.48 36.84 23.63
C GLU A 417 9.15 35.75 24.65
N GLY A 418 9.95 35.70 25.73
CA GLY A 418 9.72 34.84 26.87
C GLY A 418 10.05 33.36 26.65
N CYS A 419 10.54 32.94 25.46
CA CYS A 419 10.97 31.56 25.24
C CYS A 419 12.33 31.31 25.94
N ASP A 420 12.47 30.13 26.55
CA ASP A 420 13.69 29.65 27.17
C ASP A 420 14.32 28.58 26.26
N VAL A 421 15.44 28.91 25.64
CA VAL A 421 16.20 28.06 24.74
C VAL A 421 17.49 27.50 25.37
N SER A 422 17.61 27.53 26.69
CA SER A 422 18.78 27.03 27.41
C SER A 422 18.95 25.51 27.31
N GLU A 423 17.85 24.76 27.34
CA GLU A 423 17.82 23.29 27.33
C GLU A 423 17.24 22.69 26.05
N GLU A 424 16.34 23.38 25.40
CA GLU A 424 15.67 22.91 24.17
C GLU A 424 15.26 24.07 23.28
N SER A 425 14.98 23.80 22.00
CA SER A 425 14.48 24.80 21.06
C SER A 425 12.99 25.07 21.32
N PHE A 426 12.55 26.24 20.88
CA PHE A 426 11.14 26.63 20.88
C PHE A 426 10.61 26.56 19.45
N ASP A 427 10.09 25.40 19.05
CA ASP A 427 9.68 25.13 17.67
C ASP A 427 8.28 25.63 17.32
N ALA A 428 7.47 25.97 18.32
CA ALA A 428 6.09 26.44 18.10
C ALA A 428 6.05 27.73 17.26
N LYS A 429 5.12 27.77 16.31
CA LYS A 429 4.89 28.93 15.42
C LYS A 429 3.92 29.94 16.06
N GLU A 430 4.21 30.31 17.28
CA GLU A 430 3.35 31.20 18.09
C GLU A 430 4.17 32.14 18.95
N GLY A 431 3.56 33.23 19.39
CA GLY A 431 4.17 34.23 20.25
C GLY A 431 4.49 35.54 19.52
N ILE A 432 5.16 36.42 20.23
CA ILE A 432 5.55 37.76 19.73
C ILE A 432 7.03 37.74 19.36
N VAL A 433 7.32 38.22 18.17
CA VAL A 433 8.70 38.24 17.65
C VAL A 433 9.54 39.33 18.36
N THR A 434 10.77 38.98 18.68
CA THR A 434 11.79 39.84 19.27
C THR A 434 13.14 39.63 18.60
N ASN A 435 14.13 40.44 18.87
CA ASN A 435 15.49 40.33 18.29
C ASN A 435 15.54 40.32 16.74
N SER A 436 14.56 40.94 16.12
CA SER A 436 14.42 40.95 14.67
C SER A 436 14.24 42.38 14.13
N PRO A 437 15.24 43.29 14.17
CA PRO A 437 16.62 43.06 14.61
C PRO A 437 16.83 43.11 16.13
N ARG A 438 18.01 42.70 16.60
CA ARG A 438 18.41 42.77 18.01
C ARG A 438 18.55 44.19 18.49
N ALA A 439 18.18 44.46 19.74
CA ALA A 439 18.34 45.78 20.37
C ALA A 439 19.82 46.13 20.48
N GLY A 440 20.16 47.40 20.21
CA GLY A 440 21.52 47.91 20.31
C GLY A 440 22.45 47.60 19.14
N VAL A 441 21.93 46.88 18.13
CA VAL A 441 22.66 46.59 16.88
C VAL A 441 22.17 47.53 15.81
N THR A 442 23.08 48.17 15.05
CA THR A 442 22.68 48.98 13.90
C THR A 442 21.98 48.16 12.84
N PRO A 443 20.72 48.48 12.45
CA PRO A 443 20.04 47.69 11.45
C PRO A 443 20.77 47.71 10.11
N TYR A 444 20.96 46.51 9.52
CA TYR A 444 21.55 46.34 8.20
C TYR A 444 20.56 46.73 7.09
N ILE A 445 19.26 46.53 7.32
CA ILE A 445 18.17 46.85 6.42
C ILE A 445 17.09 47.61 7.19
N ASP A 446 16.33 48.44 6.50
CA ASP A 446 15.17 49.15 7.06
C ASP A 446 13.96 48.26 7.11
N PHE A 447 14.00 47.26 8.01
CA PHE A 447 12.95 46.25 8.18
C PHE A 447 12.98 45.70 9.60
N SER A 448 11.82 45.61 10.25
CA SER A 448 11.72 45.07 11.60
C SER A 448 10.48 44.19 11.73
N LEU A 449 10.65 43.11 12.42
CA LEU A 449 9.57 42.16 12.78
C LEU A 449 9.22 42.26 14.27
N ASN A 450 9.95 43.05 15.06
CA ASN A 450 9.73 43.13 16.49
C ASN A 450 8.30 43.58 16.80
N GLY A 451 7.66 42.91 17.73
CA GLY A 451 6.27 43.20 18.17
C GLY A 451 5.18 42.56 17.31
N LEU A 452 5.49 41.94 16.19
CA LEU A 452 4.54 41.20 15.38
C LEU A 452 4.34 39.80 15.94
N THR A 453 3.18 39.21 15.70
CA THR A 453 2.99 37.78 15.96
C THR A 453 3.84 36.97 14.94
N VAL A 454 4.18 35.72 15.26
CA VAL A 454 4.93 34.85 14.35
C VAL A 454 4.24 34.76 12.98
N LYS A 455 2.93 34.62 12.97
CA LYS A 455 2.11 34.57 11.73
C LYS A 455 2.23 35.85 10.90
N GLU A 456 2.11 36.98 11.53
CA GLU A 456 2.27 38.29 10.89
C GLU A 456 3.69 38.50 10.39
N ALA A 457 4.69 38.05 11.14
CA ALA A 457 6.10 38.14 10.77
C ALA A 457 6.44 37.27 9.54
N ILE A 458 5.86 36.08 9.45
CA ILE A 458 6.01 35.22 8.27
C ILE A 458 5.49 35.93 7.02
N ALA A 459 4.27 36.49 7.09
CA ALA A 459 3.67 37.22 5.99
C ALA A 459 4.48 38.48 5.60
N ALA A 460 4.91 39.27 6.57
CA ALA A 460 5.70 40.45 6.34
C ALA A 460 7.05 40.13 5.69
N THR A 461 7.73 39.10 6.13
CA THR A 461 9.03 38.68 5.57
C THR A 461 8.88 38.17 4.14
N LYS A 462 7.86 37.37 3.85
CA LYS A 462 7.55 36.92 2.48
C LYS A 462 7.36 38.11 1.53
N GLU A 463 6.59 39.08 1.94
CA GLU A 463 6.36 40.29 1.15
C GLU A 463 7.66 41.10 0.95
N TYR A 464 8.47 41.25 1.99
CA TYR A 464 9.75 41.95 1.91
C TYR A 464 10.72 41.25 0.94
N VAL A 465 10.82 39.93 1.02
CA VAL A 465 11.68 39.10 0.13
C VAL A 465 11.26 39.29 -1.34
N LYS A 466 9.96 39.27 -1.59
CA LYS A 466 9.37 39.46 -2.92
C LYS A 466 9.64 40.85 -3.49
N THR A 467 9.32 41.90 -2.70
CA THR A 467 9.39 43.27 -3.15
C THR A 467 10.82 43.80 -3.30
N HIS A 468 11.80 43.27 -2.54
CA HIS A 468 13.20 43.67 -2.57
C HIS A 468 14.11 42.74 -3.42
N GLY A 469 13.51 41.79 -4.16
CA GLY A 469 14.26 40.93 -5.04
C GLY A 469 15.25 39.98 -4.35
N LEU A 470 15.00 39.64 -3.09
CA LEU A 470 15.84 38.72 -2.32
C LEU A 470 15.51 37.24 -2.58
N GLY A 471 14.43 36.98 -3.28
CA GLY A 471 13.94 35.64 -3.56
C GLY A 471 12.49 35.66 -4.00
N ARG A 472 11.81 34.56 -3.80
CA ARG A 472 10.40 34.41 -4.21
C ARG A 472 9.58 33.63 -3.17
N VAL A 473 8.28 33.85 -3.13
CA VAL A 473 7.35 32.99 -2.38
C VAL A 473 7.06 31.77 -3.22
N LYS A 474 7.14 30.58 -2.63
CA LYS A 474 7.00 29.31 -3.35
C LYS A 474 6.26 28.28 -2.52
N VAL A 475 5.44 27.48 -3.20
CA VAL A 475 4.92 26.23 -2.68
C VAL A 475 5.92 25.13 -3.09
N ASN A 476 6.37 24.38 -2.13
CA ASN A 476 7.30 23.28 -2.36
C ASN A 476 6.68 21.93 -1.94
N TYR A 477 7.13 20.89 -2.58
CA TYR A 477 6.64 19.53 -2.30
C TYR A 477 7.84 18.62 -2.03
N ARG A 478 7.70 17.73 -1.04
CA ARG A 478 8.72 16.72 -0.76
C ARG A 478 8.72 15.62 -1.82
N LEU A 479 7.58 15.38 -2.46
CA LEU A 479 7.42 14.38 -3.50
C LEU A 479 8.42 14.61 -4.63
N ARG A 480 9.14 13.58 -4.98
CA ARG A 480 10.16 13.59 -6.05
C ARG A 480 9.67 12.86 -7.28
N ASP A 481 10.31 13.16 -8.41
CA ASP A 481 10.10 12.41 -9.62
C ASP A 481 10.50 10.93 -9.43
N ALA A 482 9.74 10.04 -10.01
CA ALA A 482 9.99 8.62 -9.91
C ALA A 482 11.16 8.22 -10.81
N ILE A 483 12.11 7.47 -10.25
CA ILE A 483 13.19 6.85 -11.02
C ILE A 483 12.60 5.63 -11.72
N PHE A 484 12.66 5.63 -13.06
CA PHE A 484 11.91 4.70 -13.89
C PHE A 484 12.79 3.71 -14.68
N SER A 485 14.08 3.71 -14.48
CA SER A 485 15.01 2.76 -15.11
C SER A 485 15.47 1.69 -14.12
N ARG A 486 15.59 0.46 -14.62
CA ARG A 486 16.22 -0.65 -13.89
C ARG A 486 17.24 -1.35 -14.78
N GLN A 487 18.36 -1.72 -14.19
CA GLN A 487 19.47 -2.40 -14.86
C GLN A 487 19.25 -3.91 -14.71
N ARG A 488 18.12 -4.39 -15.21
CA ARG A 488 17.72 -5.80 -15.15
C ARG A 488 17.18 -6.26 -16.49
N TYR A 489 17.14 -7.56 -16.68
CA TYR A 489 16.55 -8.19 -17.88
C TYR A 489 15.03 -8.34 -17.76
N TRP A 490 14.56 -8.89 -16.63
CA TRP A 490 13.15 -9.25 -16.47
C TRP A 490 12.30 -8.03 -16.06
N GLY A 491 11.91 -7.28 -17.05
CA GLY A 491 11.10 -6.08 -16.97
C GLY A 491 10.69 -5.61 -18.36
N GLU A 492 9.77 -4.66 -18.45
CA GLU A 492 9.29 -4.12 -19.70
C GLU A 492 10.44 -3.37 -20.41
N PRO A 493 10.75 -3.71 -21.68
CA PRO A 493 11.74 -2.92 -22.42
C PRO A 493 11.21 -1.54 -22.76
N PHE A 494 12.09 -0.54 -22.75
CA PHE A 494 11.76 0.81 -23.21
C PHE A 494 11.68 0.84 -24.74
N PRO A 495 10.63 1.43 -25.33
CA PRO A 495 10.50 1.55 -26.77
C PRO A 495 11.35 2.70 -27.32
N VAL A 496 12.65 2.70 -27.06
CA VAL A 496 13.58 3.81 -27.25
C VAL A 496 14.83 3.36 -27.99
N TYR A 497 15.20 4.10 -29.02
CA TYR A 497 16.51 4.01 -29.64
C TYR A 497 17.26 5.34 -29.47
N TYR A 498 18.58 5.31 -29.59
CA TYR A 498 19.45 6.46 -29.41
C TYR A 498 20.10 6.92 -30.69
N LYS A 499 19.89 8.19 -31.03
CA LYS A 499 20.54 8.89 -32.12
C LYS A 499 21.27 10.11 -31.57
N ASP A 500 22.56 10.22 -31.83
CA ASP A 500 23.38 11.30 -31.28
C ASP A 500 23.30 11.44 -29.77
N GLN A 501 23.19 10.30 -29.09
CA GLN A 501 23.03 10.18 -27.63
C GLN A 501 21.68 10.70 -27.08
N MET A 502 20.75 11.05 -27.94
CA MET A 502 19.40 11.48 -27.57
C MET A 502 18.38 10.37 -27.80
N PRO A 503 17.41 10.21 -26.90
CA PRO A 503 16.39 9.18 -27.06
C PRO A 503 15.33 9.57 -28.07
N TYR A 504 14.90 8.59 -28.86
CA TYR A 504 13.78 8.68 -29.80
C TYR A 504 12.87 7.49 -29.60
N MET A 505 11.57 7.72 -29.70
CA MET A 505 10.58 6.66 -29.58
C MET A 505 10.47 5.88 -30.88
N ILE A 506 10.35 4.55 -30.77
CA ILE A 506 9.96 3.75 -31.93
C ILE A 506 8.50 4.09 -32.29
N PRO A 507 8.05 3.89 -33.54
CA PRO A 507 6.67 4.22 -33.93
C PRO A 507 5.64 3.41 -33.09
N GLU A 508 4.52 4.03 -32.73
CA GLU A 508 3.44 3.38 -31.96
C GLU A 508 2.92 2.10 -32.60
N ASP A 509 2.82 2.06 -33.93
CA ASP A 509 2.36 0.89 -34.67
C ASP A 509 3.37 -0.26 -34.71
N CYS A 510 4.58 -0.04 -34.21
CA CYS A 510 5.60 -1.09 -34.06
C CYS A 510 5.61 -1.71 -32.65
N LEU A 511 4.77 -1.24 -31.75
CA LEU A 511 4.63 -1.83 -30.41
C LEU A 511 3.85 -3.16 -30.47
N PRO A 512 4.12 -4.13 -29.60
CA PRO A 512 5.12 -4.09 -28.53
C PRO A 512 6.54 -4.35 -29.03
N LEU A 513 7.49 -3.71 -28.38
CA LEU A 513 8.91 -4.05 -28.51
C LEU A 513 9.19 -5.17 -27.51
N GLU A 514 9.44 -6.38 -27.97
CA GLU A 514 9.59 -7.56 -27.13
C GLU A 514 11.00 -7.72 -26.58
N LEU A 515 11.14 -8.30 -25.38
CA LEU A 515 12.44 -8.62 -24.79
C LEU A 515 13.24 -9.58 -25.70
N PRO A 516 14.51 -9.27 -25.93
CA PRO A 516 15.35 -10.16 -26.74
C PRO A 516 15.88 -11.34 -25.93
N GLU A 517 16.40 -12.36 -26.64
CA GLU A 517 17.18 -13.42 -26.00
C GLU A 517 18.55 -12.89 -25.57
N VAL A 518 19.01 -13.32 -24.42
CA VAL A 518 20.33 -12.99 -23.88
C VAL A 518 21.05 -14.25 -23.40
N SER A 519 22.36 -14.23 -23.47
CA SER A 519 23.19 -15.37 -23.04
C SER A 519 23.33 -15.44 -21.50
N LYS A 520 23.22 -14.30 -20.82
CA LYS A 520 23.37 -14.16 -19.37
C LYS A 520 22.44 -13.10 -18.82
N PHE A 521 21.97 -13.27 -17.60
CA PHE A 521 21.11 -12.32 -16.90
C PHE A 521 21.89 -11.39 -15.96
N LEU A 522 23.19 -11.48 -15.94
CA LEU A 522 24.10 -10.58 -15.21
C LEU A 522 24.50 -9.40 -16.09
N PRO A 523 24.96 -8.29 -15.48
CA PRO A 523 25.56 -7.18 -16.23
C PRO A 523 26.73 -7.68 -17.12
N THR A 524 27.04 -6.92 -18.17
CA THR A 524 28.19 -7.19 -19.02
C THR A 524 29.50 -6.87 -18.26
N GLU A 525 30.63 -7.35 -18.79
CA GLU A 525 31.96 -7.06 -18.21
C GLU A 525 32.26 -5.55 -18.18
N SER A 526 31.71 -4.80 -19.13
CA SER A 526 31.84 -3.33 -19.19
C SER A 526 30.87 -2.59 -18.26
N GLY A 527 30.02 -3.32 -17.52
CA GLY A 527 29.07 -2.73 -16.58
C GLY A 527 27.73 -2.33 -17.18
N GLU A 528 27.46 -2.68 -18.41
CA GLU A 528 26.16 -2.45 -19.04
C GLU A 528 25.09 -3.38 -18.44
N PRO A 529 23.80 -3.00 -18.46
CA PRO A 529 22.71 -3.87 -18.02
C PRO A 529 22.68 -5.20 -18.80
N PRO A 530 21.97 -6.23 -18.29
CA PRO A 530 21.89 -7.55 -18.94
C PRO A 530 21.48 -7.53 -20.40
N LEU A 531 20.67 -6.56 -20.84
CA LEU A 531 20.32 -6.40 -22.26
C LEU A 531 21.53 -6.11 -23.16
N GLY A 532 22.65 -5.67 -22.59
CA GLY A 532 23.92 -5.53 -23.31
C GLY A 532 24.46 -6.84 -23.87
N HIS A 533 24.02 -8.00 -23.34
CA HIS A 533 24.36 -9.31 -23.89
C HIS A 533 23.55 -9.70 -25.14
N ALA A 534 22.50 -8.96 -25.48
CA ALA A 534 21.69 -9.23 -26.65
C ALA A 534 22.46 -8.93 -27.94
N THR A 535 22.46 -9.84 -28.88
CA THR A 535 23.08 -9.67 -30.20
C THR A 535 22.14 -9.04 -31.21
N LYS A 536 20.86 -9.16 -31.01
CA LYS A 536 19.79 -8.60 -31.86
C LYS A 536 18.99 -7.59 -31.07
N TRP A 537 19.58 -6.41 -30.86
CA TRP A 537 18.97 -5.33 -30.08
C TRP A 537 19.31 -3.95 -30.65
N ALA A 538 19.00 -3.78 -31.95
CA ALA A 538 19.12 -2.52 -32.68
C ALA A 538 17.83 -2.22 -33.40
N TRP A 539 17.55 -0.95 -33.61
CA TRP A 539 16.35 -0.50 -34.33
C TRP A 539 16.68 -0.03 -35.72
N ASP A 540 16.08 -0.67 -36.71
CA ASP A 540 16.17 -0.28 -38.11
C ASP A 540 15.02 0.69 -38.43
N THR A 541 15.35 1.97 -38.62
CA THR A 541 14.36 3.02 -38.88
C THR A 541 13.75 2.93 -40.28
N VAL A 542 14.43 2.29 -41.24
CA VAL A 542 13.93 2.11 -42.60
C VAL A 542 12.95 0.94 -42.67
N ASN A 543 13.36 -0.22 -42.19
CA ASN A 543 12.53 -1.43 -42.17
C ASN A 543 11.57 -1.51 -40.97
N ARG A 544 11.70 -0.60 -40.03
CA ARG A 544 10.81 -0.46 -38.85
C ARG A 544 10.76 -1.77 -38.06
N CYS A 545 11.90 -2.32 -37.74
CA CYS A 545 12.02 -3.58 -36.99
C CYS A 545 13.32 -3.66 -36.19
N VAL A 546 13.33 -4.59 -35.24
CA VAL A 546 14.54 -4.96 -34.50
C VAL A 546 15.47 -5.74 -35.42
N THR A 547 16.76 -5.41 -35.40
CA THR A 547 17.78 -6.05 -36.22
C THR A 547 19.05 -6.35 -35.40
N GLU A 548 20.00 -7.01 -36.05
CA GLU A 548 21.30 -7.36 -35.45
C GLU A 548 22.10 -6.10 -35.08
N ASN A 549 22.79 -6.15 -33.95
CA ASN A 549 23.64 -5.05 -33.46
C ASN A 549 24.78 -4.74 -34.44
N SER A 550 25.23 -5.74 -35.23
CA SER A 550 26.26 -5.58 -36.25
C SER A 550 25.87 -4.63 -37.37
N ARG A 551 24.57 -4.34 -37.49
CA ARG A 551 24.03 -3.43 -38.52
C ARG A 551 23.95 -1.97 -38.09
N ILE A 552 24.32 -1.66 -36.85
CA ILE A 552 24.27 -0.29 -36.31
C ILE A 552 25.28 0.58 -37.11
N ASP A 553 24.75 1.59 -37.79
CA ASP A 553 25.53 2.55 -38.57
C ASP A 553 25.39 3.99 -38.07
N HIS A 554 24.56 4.19 -37.03
CA HIS A 554 24.20 5.50 -36.47
C HIS A 554 23.62 6.50 -37.48
N GLN A 555 23.06 6.01 -38.58
CA GLN A 555 22.40 6.80 -39.63
C GLN A 555 21.00 6.28 -39.92
N THR A 556 20.83 4.97 -40.03
CA THR A 556 19.55 4.31 -40.29
C THR A 556 19.23 3.25 -39.25
N VAL A 557 20.24 2.65 -38.66
CA VAL A 557 20.15 1.62 -37.61
C VAL A 557 20.81 2.13 -36.34
N PHE A 558 20.09 2.11 -35.26
CA PHE A 558 20.51 2.70 -33.98
C PHE A 558 20.40 1.72 -32.83
N PRO A 559 21.21 1.89 -31.74
CA PRO A 559 21.11 1.03 -30.58
C PRO A 559 19.82 1.30 -29.80
N LEU A 560 19.23 0.24 -29.27
CA LEU A 560 18.06 0.29 -28.38
C LEU A 560 18.48 0.47 -26.92
N GLU A 561 17.58 1.00 -26.09
CA GLU A 561 17.78 1.17 -24.66
C GLU A 561 18.08 -0.17 -23.97
N LEU A 562 19.07 -0.19 -23.10
CA LEU A 562 19.51 -1.38 -22.37
C LEU A 562 18.82 -1.53 -21.00
N ASN A 563 18.27 -0.46 -20.44
CA ASN A 563 17.50 -0.53 -19.19
C ASN A 563 16.11 -1.07 -19.44
N THR A 564 15.48 -1.58 -18.38
CA THR A 564 14.07 -1.96 -18.39
C THR A 564 13.30 -1.11 -17.38
N MET A 565 11.97 -1.13 -17.49
CA MET A 565 11.11 -0.40 -16.58
C MET A 565 11.02 -1.11 -15.23
N PRO A 566 10.73 -0.38 -14.14
CA PRO A 566 10.49 -0.99 -12.83
C PRO A 566 9.19 -1.79 -12.79
N GLY A 567 9.04 -2.67 -11.81
CA GLY A 567 7.85 -3.50 -11.64
C GLY A 567 6.55 -2.69 -11.55
N PHE A 568 6.59 -1.50 -10.96
CA PHE A 568 5.40 -0.66 -10.85
C PHE A 568 4.92 -0.06 -12.19
N ALA A 569 5.68 -0.17 -13.26
CA ALA A 569 5.23 0.27 -14.59
C ALA A 569 4.00 -0.50 -15.04
N GLY A 570 4.03 -1.82 -14.91
CA GLY A 570 2.92 -2.68 -15.29
C GLY A 570 1.73 -2.60 -14.34
N SER A 571 1.98 -2.38 -13.06
CA SER A 571 0.93 -2.37 -12.04
C SER A 571 0.21 -1.04 -11.90
N SER A 572 0.69 0.04 -12.51
CA SER A 572 0.11 1.37 -12.31
C SER A 572 -1.22 1.60 -13.03
N ALA A 573 -1.47 0.92 -14.16
CA ALA A 573 -2.70 1.09 -14.94
C ALA A 573 -3.42 -0.24 -15.22
N TYR A 574 -3.11 -1.30 -14.49
CA TYR A 574 -3.67 -2.63 -14.78
C TYR A 574 -5.20 -2.68 -14.61
N TYR A 575 -5.77 -1.90 -13.72
CA TYR A 575 -7.21 -1.80 -13.51
C TYR A 575 -7.96 -1.33 -14.77
N LEU A 576 -7.34 -0.49 -15.59
CA LEU A 576 -7.89 -0.07 -16.88
C LEU A 576 -7.85 -1.22 -17.90
N ARG A 577 -6.75 -1.95 -17.92
CA ARG A 577 -6.57 -3.05 -18.85
C ARG A 577 -7.51 -4.23 -18.56
N TYR A 578 -7.83 -4.47 -17.30
CA TYR A 578 -8.84 -5.46 -16.93
C TYR A 578 -10.23 -5.18 -17.51
N MET A 579 -10.54 -3.92 -17.75
CA MET A 579 -11.83 -3.54 -18.35
C MET A 579 -11.95 -4.07 -19.79
N ASP A 580 -10.81 -4.13 -20.52
CA ASP A 580 -10.77 -4.46 -21.95
C ASP A 580 -9.46 -5.17 -22.32
N PRO A 581 -9.18 -6.33 -21.72
CA PRO A 581 -7.84 -6.92 -21.78
C PRO A 581 -7.46 -7.50 -23.13
N LYS A 582 -8.44 -7.72 -24.02
CA LYS A 582 -8.22 -8.32 -25.35
C LYS A 582 -8.24 -7.28 -26.48
N ASN A 583 -8.39 -6.00 -26.14
CA ASN A 583 -8.36 -4.93 -27.13
C ASN A 583 -6.92 -4.74 -27.61
N ASP A 584 -6.68 -4.90 -28.90
CA ASP A 584 -5.38 -4.74 -29.54
C ASP A 584 -5.19 -3.37 -30.21
N HIS A 585 -6.23 -2.52 -30.18
CA HIS A 585 -6.23 -1.19 -30.78
C HIS A 585 -6.09 -0.06 -29.77
N ALA A 586 -6.48 -0.28 -28.50
CA ALA A 586 -6.44 0.70 -27.44
C ALA A 586 -6.17 0.02 -26.10
N LEU A 587 -5.66 0.79 -25.13
CA LEU A 587 -5.52 0.35 -23.75
C LEU A 587 -6.88 -0.10 -23.18
N VAL A 588 -7.89 0.71 -23.45
CA VAL A 588 -9.28 0.45 -23.12
C VAL A 588 -10.16 1.23 -24.13
N ASP A 589 -11.23 0.62 -24.61
CA ASP A 589 -12.22 1.30 -25.44
C ASP A 589 -12.92 2.39 -24.65
N LYS A 590 -13.23 3.52 -25.27
CA LYS A 590 -13.85 4.67 -24.60
C LYS A 590 -15.23 4.34 -24.00
N ASP A 591 -16.03 3.55 -24.70
CA ASP A 591 -17.36 3.15 -24.21
C ASP A 591 -17.25 2.15 -23.05
N VAL A 592 -16.27 1.26 -23.09
CA VAL A 592 -15.98 0.31 -22.01
C VAL A 592 -15.50 1.07 -20.76
N ASP A 593 -14.58 2.01 -20.92
CA ASP A 593 -14.13 2.88 -19.83
C ASP A 593 -15.27 3.71 -19.24
N ALA A 594 -16.11 4.28 -20.09
CA ALA A 594 -17.29 5.06 -19.66
C ALA A 594 -18.30 4.24 -18.86
N TYR A 595 -18.40 2.94 -19.15
CA TYR A 595 -19.26 2.02 -18.40
C TYR A 595 -18.67 1.65 -17.03
N TRP A 596 -17.44 1.11 -16.99
CA TRP A 596 -16.79 0.66 -15.75
C TRP A 596 -16.25 1.79 -14.91
N GLN A 597 -15.83 2.88 -15.53
CA GLN A 597 -15.32 4.11 -14.92
C GLN A 597 -14.03 3.87 -14.10
N ASN A 598 -14.16 3.82 -12.79
CA ASN A 598 -13.04 3.52 -11.90
C ASN A 598 -13.39 2.33 -11.00
N VAL A 599 -12.42 1.90 -10.21
CA VAL A 599 -12.61 0.83 -9.23
C VAL A 599 -13.46 1.36 -8.08
N ASP A 600 -14.60 0.73 -7.81
CA ASP A 600 -15.49 1.09 -6.71
C ASP A 600 -14.95 0.64 -5.36
N LEU A 601 -14.37 -0.56 -5.30
CA LEU A 601 -13.74 -1.11 -4.11
C LEU A 601 -12.40 -1.73 -4.46
N TYR A 602 -11.33 -1.21 -3.84
CA TYR A 602 -9.97 -1.73 -3.96
C TYR A 602 -9.51 -2.33 -2.64
N VAL A 603 -9.01 -3.56 -2.66
CA VAL A 603 -8.54 -4.28 -1.47
C VAL A 603 -7.06 -4.63 -1.63
N GLY A 604 -6.25 -4.25 -0.67
CA GLY A 604 -4.82 -4.53 -0.71
C GLY A 604 -4.07 -4.08 0.53
N GLY A 605 -2.78 -4.36 0.60
CA GLY A 605 -1.93 -4.08 1.75
C GLY A 605 -1.56 -2.62 1.92
N THR A 606 -1.33 -2.20 3.16
CA THR A 606 -0.91 -0.83 3.51
C THR A 606 0.51 -0.49 3.05
N GLU A 607 1.34 -1.49 2.80
CA GLU A 607 2.71 -1.32 2.31
C GLU A 607 2.80 -0.60 0.97
N HIS A 608 1.70 -0.53 0.24
CA HIS A 608 1.61 0.12 -1.07
C HIS A 608 1.18 1.60 -1.01
N ALA A 609 0.99 2.15 0.19
CA ALA A 609 0.46 3.50 0.39
C ALA A 609 1.27 4.61 -0.29
N THR A 610 2.59 4.54 -0.25
CA THR A 610 3.50 5.55 -0.80
C THR A 610 4.15 5.15 -2.13
N GLY A 611 3.95 3.92 -2.57
CA GLY A 611 4.45 3.40 -3.85
C GLY A 611 3.34 3.26 -4.87
N HIS A 612 2.84 2.03 -5.00
CA HIS A 612 1.82 1.66 -5.99
C HIS A 612 0.63 2.62 -6.07
N LEU A 613 0.06 3.02 -4.93
CA LEU A 613 -1.13 3.88 -4.91
C LEU A 613 -0.84 5.29 -5.43
N ILE A 614 0.31 5.86 -5.10
CA ILE A 614 0.73 7.17 -5.65
C ILE A 614 0.93 7.06 -7.16
N TYR A 615 1.63 6.02 -7.63
CA TYR A 615 1.91 5.84 -9.05
C TYR A 615 0.64 5.57 -9.86
N SER A 616 -0.27 4.75 -9.37
CA SER A 616 -1.58 4.51 -10.03
C SER A 616 -2.40 5.78 -10.13
N ARG A 617 -2.42 6.58 -9.10
CA ARG A 617 -3.12 7.88 -9.11
C ARG A 617 -2.50 8.85 -10.11
N PHE A 618 -1.17 8.91 -10.15
CA PHE A 618 -0.44 9.70 -11.14
C PHE A 618 -0.73 9.23 -12.58
N TRP A 619 -0.60 7.93 -12.84
CA TRP A 619 -0.89 7.34 -14.15
C TRP A 619 -2.31 7.66 -14.62
N ASN A 620 -3.27 7.50 -13.73
CA ASN A 620 -4.67 7.75 -14.06
C ASN A 620 -4.94 9.22 -14.37
N LYS A 621 -4.37 10.13 -13.59
CA LYS A 621 -4.51 11.57 -13.85
C LYS A 621 -3.90 11.96 -15.19
N PHE A 622 -2.73 11.42 -15.50
CA PHE A 622 -2.09 11.61 -16.79
C PHE A 622 -2.97 11.12 -17.95
N LEU A 623 -3.48 9.90 -17.85
CA LEU A 623 -4.37 9.33 -18.88
C LEU A 623 -5.69 10.09 -18.97
N HIS A 624 -6.19 10.59 -17.86
CA HIS A 624 -7.37 11.46 -17.83
C HIS A 624 -7.13 12.77 -18.59
N ASP A 625 -5.99 13.40 -18.39
CA ASP A 625 -5.63 14.64 -19.07
C ASP A 625 -5.62 14.48 -20.59
N LEU A 626 -5.19 13.32 -21.08
CA LEU A 626 -5.17 13.00 -22.51
C LEU A 626 -6.49 12.44 -23.06
N GLY A 627 -7.49 12.26 -22.20
CA GLY A 627 -8.82 11.75 -22.58
C GLY A 627 -8.94 10.23 -22.68
N TYR A 628 -7.99 9.48 -22.13
CA TYR A 628 -8.00 8.00 -22.15
C TYR A 628 -8.65 7.37 -20.93
N SER A 629 -8.87 8.12 -19.86
CA SER A 629 -9.60 7.71 -18.68
C SER A 629 -10.67 8.76 -18.35
N CYS A 630 -11.89 8.32 -18.08
CA CYS A 630 -12.99 9.24 -17.78
C CYS A 630 -12.99 9.77 -16.34
N LYS A 631 -12.22 9.14 -15.45
CA LYS A 631 -12.12 9.52 -14.03
C LYS A 631 -10.72 10.00 -13.68
N GLU A 632 -10.63 10.96 -12.75
CA GLU A 632 -9.35 11.45 -12.24
C GLU A 632 -8.71 10.50 -11.23
N GLU A 633 -9.54 9.80 -10.45
CA GLU A 633 -9.05 8.86 -9.42
C GLU A 633 -9.33 7.42 -9.84
N PRO A 634 -8.34 6.52 -9.72
CA PRO A 634 -8.51 5.13 -10.13
C PRO A 634 -9.33 4.29 -9.14
N PHE A 635 -9.27 4.62 -7.85
CA PHE A 635 -9.85 3.81 -6.77
C PHE A 635 -10.70 4.67 -5.85
N GLN A 636 -12.02 4.43 -5.85
CA GLN A 636 -12.95 5.23 -5.06
C GLN A 636 -12.86 4.90 -3.57
N LYS A 637 -13.04 3.63 -3.21
CA LYS A 637 -12.94 3.14 -1.84
C LYS A 637 -11.80 2.15 -1.72
N LEU A 638 -11.02 2.27 -0.67
CA LEU A 638 -9.89 1.39 -0.42
C LEU A 638 -9.98 0.79 0.99
N ILE A 639 -9.83 -0.53 1.07
CA ILE A 639 -9.77 -1.28 2.31
C ILE A 639 -8.42 -1.97 2.38
N ASN A 640 -7.71 -1.73 3.48
CA ASN A 640 -6.46 -2.42 3.77
C ASN A 640 -6.74 -3.58 4.71
N GLN A 641 -6.46 -4.81 4.24
CA GLN A 641 -6.54 -5.98 5.11
C GLN A 641 -5.32 -6.02 6.05
N GLY A 642 -5.55 -6.54 7.25
CA GLY A 642 -4.48 -6.87 8.18
C GLY A 642 -3.71 -8.11 7.72
N MET A 643 -2.61 -8.41 8.39
CA MET A 643 -1.82 -9.61 8.11
C MET A 643 -2.29 -10.79 8.96
N ILE A 644 -2.32 -11.98 8.38
CA ILE A 644 -2.38 -13.20 9.17
C ILE A 644 -0.96 -13.52 9.58
N GLN A 645 -0.74 -13.59 10.90
CA GLN A 645 0.55 -13.87 11.49
C GLN A 645 0.71 -15.37 11.70
N GLY A 646 1.96 -15.84 11.66
CA GLY A 646 2.29 -17.22 11.93
C GLY A 646 2.84 -17.40 13.35
N ARG A 647 2.69 -18.60 13.87
CA ARG A 647 3.37 -19.01 15.09
C ARG A 647 4.72 -19.59 14.70
N SER A 648 5.79 -18.84 14.98
CA SER A 648 7.15 -19.32 14.79
C SER A 648 7.57 -20.18 15.97
N ASN A 649 8.30 -21.26 15.71
CA ASN A 649 8.89 -22.11 16.73
C ASN A 649 10.40 -21.98 16.71
N PHE A 650 11.02 -22.11 17.88
CA PHE A 650 12.46 -21.93 18.06
C PHE A 650 13.10 -23.13 18.71
N VAL A 651 14.28 -23.50 18.22
CA VAL A 651 15.22 -24.37 18.91
C VAL A 651 16.40 -23.54 19.38
N TYR A 652 17.07 -23.96 20.42
CA TYR A 652 18.14 -23.18 21.07
C TYR A 652 19.47 -23.91 20.94
N ARG A 653 20.31 -23.37 20.08
CA ARG A 653 21.63 -23.91 19.79
C ARG A 653 22.65 -23.37 20.77
N ILE A 654 23.42 -24.25 21.39
CA ILE A 654 24.56 -23.86 22.21
C ILE A 654 25.63 -23.29 21.30
N LYS A 655 26.19 -22.13 21.63
CA LYS A 655 27.19 -21.42 20.84
C LYS A 655 28.36 -22.33 20.44
N ASP A 656 28.76 -22.29 19.18
CA ASP A 656 29.85 -23.04 18.57
C ASP A 656 29.71 -24.57 18.67
N THR A 657 28.51 -25.10 18.84
CA THR A 657 28.20 -26.53 18.87
C THR A 657 27.06 -26.90 17.94
N ASN A 658 26.80 -28.20 17.79
CA ASN A 658 25.61 -28.72 17.15
C ASN A 658 24.68 -29.39 18.19
N THR A 659 24.64 -28.80 19.39
CA THR A 659 23.81 -29.25 20.50
C THR A 659 22.69 -28.26 20.74
N PHE A 660 21.46 -28.77 20.88
CA PHE A 660 20.24 -27.96 21.06
C PHE A 660 19.63 -28.22 22.43
N VAL A 661 19.30 -27.17 23.14
CA VAL A 661 18.78 -27.22 24.51
C VAL A 661 17.29 -26.93 24.51
N SER A 662 16.52 -27.73 25.25
CA SER A 662 15.09 -27.50 25.43
C SER A 662 14.81 -26.16 26.12
N LEU A 663 13.67 -25.53 25.81
CA LEU A 663 13.28 -24.16 26.21
C LEU A 663 13.58 -23.83 27.69
N ASN A 664 13.18 -24.68 28.62
CA ASN A 664 13.28 -24.35 30.04
C ASN A 664 14.69 -24.53 30.60
N LEU A 665 15.59 -25.13 29.86
CA LEU A 665 16.99 -25.35 30.23
C LEU A 665 17.95 -24.39 29.55
N LYS A 666 17.47 -23.57 28.63
CA LYS A 666 18.32 -22.70 27.78
C LYS A 666 19.13 -21.66 28.56
N ASP A 667 18.62 -21.18 29.69
CA ASP A 667 19.29 -20.14 30.52
C ASP A 667 20.54 -20.66 31.24
N GLN A 668 20.74 -21.98 31.27
CA GLN A 668 21.93 -22.63 31.80
C GLN A 668 23.09 -22.63 30.83
N TYR A 669 22.87 -22.21 29.57
CA TYR A 669 23.84 -22.25 28.49
C TYR A 669 23.82 -20.94 27.70
N ASP A 670 24.91 -20.67 26.99
CA ASP A 670 24.96 -19.57 26.01
C ASP A 670 24.36 -20.07 24.70
N THR A 671 23.10 -19.72 24.44
CA THR A 671 22.32 -20.22 23.31
C THR A 671 21.94 -19.14 22.33
N THR A 672 21.76 -19.53 21.07
CA THR A 672 21.18 -18.71 19.98
C THR A 672 19.85 -19.35 19.55
N PRO A 673 18.73 -18.58 19.55
CA PRO A 673 17.48 -19.08 19.03
C PRO A 673 17.53 -19.19 17.52
N LEU A 674 17.04 -20.32 16.98
CA LEU A 674 16.93 -20.56 15.55
C LEU A 674 15.50 -20.96 15.23
N HIS A 675 14.96 -20.42 14.14
CA HIS A 675 13.65 -20.82 13.65
C HIS A 675 13.66 -22.27 13.18
N VAL A 676 12.60 -22.98 13.52
CA VAL A 676 12.39 -24.37 13.09
C VAL A 676 11.05 -24.50 12.37
N ASP A 677 11.01 -25.37 11.36
CA ASP A 677 9.79 -25.59 10.57
C ASP A 677 8.62 -26.02 11.47
N VAL A 678 7.51 -25.29 11.38
CA VAL A 678 6.30 -25.56 12.17
C VAL A 678 5.71 -26.95 11.90
N ASN A 679 6.01 -27.56 10.76
CA ASN A 679 5.50 -28.89 10.38
C ASN A 679 6.19 -30.04 11.14
N ILE A 680 7.32 -29.78 11.77
CA ILE A 680 8.04 -30.77 12.57
C ILE A 680 7.91 -30.50 14.07
N VAL A 681 7.00 -29.63 14.45
CA VAL A 681 6.66 -29.31 15.84
C VAL A 681 5.18 -29.62 16.06
N SER A 682 4.88 -30.42 17.07
CA SER A 682 3.51 -30.76 17.49
C SER A 682 3.23 -30.12 18.84
N GLY A 683 2.34 -29.10 18.85
CA GLY A 683 2.22 -28.21 20.00
C GLY A 683 3.53 -27.48 20.23
N ASP A 684 4.19 -27.75 21.37
CA ASP A 684 5.51 -27.18 21.68
C ASP A 684 6.63 -28.23 21.58
N MET A 685 6.32 -29.48 21.22
CA MET A 685 7.25 -30.59 21.21
C MET A 685 7.85 -30.80 19.80
N LEU A 686 9.17 -30.79 19.73
CA LEU A 686 9.93 -31.05 18.50
C LEU A 686 9.96 -32.56 18.18
N ASP A 687 9.73 -32.89 16.90
CA ASP A 687 10.05 -34.21 16.36
C ASP A 687 11.55 -34.25 16.02
N ILE A 688 12.32 -34.85 16.89
CA ILE A 688 13.79 -34.85 16.82
C ILE A 688 14.30 -35.55 15.56
N GLU A 689 13.70 -36.66 15.16
CA GLU A 689 14.11 -37.36 13.94
C GLU A 689 13.82 -36.56 12.68
N ALA A 690 12.64 -35.89 12.62
CA ALA A 690 12.30 -34.99 11.54
C ALA A 690 13.25 -33.79 11.47
N PHE A 691 13.67 -33.26 12.62
CA PHE A 691 14.65 -32.17 12.68
C PHE A 691 16.03 -32.58 12.15
N ARG A 692 16.53 -33.77 12.52
CA ARG A 692 17.78 -34.27 12.01
C ARG A 692 17.75 -34.46 10.49
N ASN A 693 16.63 -34.86 9.95
CA ASN A 693 16.44 -35.09 8.52
C ASN A 693 16.05 -33.82 7.75
N TRP A 694 15.73 -32.72 8.44
CA TRP A 694 15.29 -31.49 7.84
C TRP A 694 16.39 -30.77 7.05
N ARG A 695 17.63 -30.77 7.62
CA ARG A 695 18.79 -30.17 6.95
C ARG A 695 20.04 -31.02 7.17
N PRO A 696 20.96 -31.08 6.19
CA PRO A 696 22.20 -31.86 6.31
C PRO A 696 23.02 -31.51 7.54
N GLU A 697 23.10 -30.21 7.91
CA GLU A 697 23.87 -29.74 9.06
C GLU A 697 23.33 -30.26 10.42
N TYR A 698 22.11 -30.76 10.46
CA TYR A 698 21.49 -31.28 11.69
C TYR A 698 21.48 -32.79 11.83
N HIS A 699 22.07 -33.51 10.86
CA HIS A 699 22.14 -35.00 10.94
C HIS A 699 22.78 -35.51 12.22
N ASP A 700 23.80 -34.81 12.71
CA ASP A 700 24.56 -35.17 13.90
C ASP A 700 24.16 -34.36 15.13
N ALA A 701 23.02 -33.72 15.11
CA ALA A 701 22.57 -32.86 16.19
C ALA A 701 22.31 -33.66 17.48
N GLU A 702 22.78 -33.14 18.61
CA GLU A 702 22.52 -33.65 19.95
C GLU A 702 21.53 -32.74 20.68
N PHE A 703 20.77 -33.33 21.61
CA PHE A 703 19.69 -32.62 22.29
C PHE A 703 19.80 -32.79 23.79
N ILE A 704 19.60 -31.67 24.52
CA ILE A 704 19.44 -31.66 25.98
C ILE A 704 17.94 -31.54 26.25
N LEU A 705 17.36 -32.66 26.75
CA LEU A 705 15.90 -32.82 26.82
C LEU A 705 15.36 -32.49 28.20
N GLU A 706 14.06 -32.21 28.27
CA GLU A 706 13.25 -32.06 29.49
C GLU A 706 12.31 -33.25 29.54
N ASP A 707 12.43 -34.11 30.58
CA ASP A 707 11.57 -35.28 30.75
C ASP A 707 11.47 -36.16 29.46
N GLY A 708 12.59 -36.30 28.79
CA GLY A 708 12.68 -37.08 27.55
C GLY A 708 12.11 -36.39 26.29
N LYS A 709 11.75 -35.12 26.39
CA LYS A 709 11.15 -34.32 25.31
C LYS A 709 11.93 -33.05 25.05
N TYR A 710 11.93 -32.60 23.80
CA TYR A 710 12.45 -31.29 23.44
C TYR A 710 11.29 -30.29 23.29
N ILE A 711 11.28 -29.28 24.13
CA ILE A 711 10.27 -28.22 24.12
C ILE A 711 10.82 -27.03 23.37
N CYS A 712 10.10 -26.59 22.32
CA CYS A 712 10.43 -25.40 21.53
C CYS A 712 9.87 -24.13 22.17
N GLY A 713 10.59 -23.03 22.00
CA GLY A 713 10.03 -21.69 22.21
C GLY A 713 9.10 -21.32 21.06
N TRP A 714 8.30 -20.27 21.23
CA TRP A 714 7.41 -19.79 20.19
C TRP A 714 7.18 -18.28 20.30
N ALA A 715 6.85 -17.67 19.16
CA ALA A 715 6.45 -16.27 19.08
C ALA A 715 5.50 -16.07 17.91
N ILE A 716 4.63 -15.09 18.02
CA ILE A 716 3.76 -14.69 16.90
C ILE A 716 4.53 -13.67 16.06
N GLU A 717 4.73 -14.00 14.80
CA GLU A 717 5.50 -13.21 13.85
C GLU A 717 4.79 -13.15 12.50
N LYS A 718 5.30 -12.29 11.61
CA LYS A 718 4.85 -12.26 10.22
C LYS A 718 4.99 -13.66 9.61
N MET A 719 3.92 -14.12 8.94
CA MET A 719 3.99 -15.41 8.24
C MET A 719 4.86 -15.26 6.98
N SER A 720 5.98 -15.97 6.95
CA SER A 720 6.91 -15.94 5.82
C SER A 720 7.74 -17.21 5.75
N LYS A 721 8.25 -17.48 4.56
CA LYS A 721 9.10 -18.65 4.30
C LYS A 721 10.38 -18.64 5.14
N SER A 722 10.97 -17.46 5.35
CA SER A 722 12.20 -17.31 6.13
C SER A 722 12.00 -17.56 7.62
N MET A 723 10.78 -17.44 8.12
CA MET A 723 10.40 -17.72 9.51
C MET A 723 9.96 -19.17 9.72
N PHE A 724 9.84 -19.96 8.66
CA PHE A 724 9.39 -21.36 8.70
C PHE A 724 8.04 -21.56 9.39
N ASN A 725 7.19 -20.55 9.37
CA ASN A 725 5.88 -20.51 10.03
C ASN A 725 4.70 -20.51 9.06
N VAL A 726 4.94 -20.83 7.80
CA VAL A 726 3.93 -20.81 6.74
C VAL A 726 2.97 -21.99 6.88
N VAL A 727 1.67 -21.68 6.77
CA VAL A 727 0.60 -22.67 6.64
C VAL A 727 0.12 -22.68 5.19
N ASN A 728 0.10 -23.84 4.56
CA ASN A 728 -0.29 -24.00 3.16
C ASN A 728 -1.81 -24.11 3.07
N PRO A 729 -2.48 -23.24 2.28
CA PRO A 729 -3.93 -23.31 2.11
C PRO A 729 -4.41 -24.62 1.48
N ASP A 730 -3.62 -25.29 0.67
CA ASP A 730 -3.97 -26.57 0.07
C ASP A 730 -4.28 -27.64 1.12
N MET A 731 -3.45 -27.69 2.17
CA MET A 731 -3.65 -28.65 3.26
C MET A 731 -4.96 -28.38 4.00
N ILE A 732 -5.29 -27.12 4.20
CA ILE A 732 -6.51 -26.72 4.89
C ILE A 732 -7.73 -27.05 4.03
N VAL A 733 -7.70 -26.73 2.75
CA VAL A 733 -8.78 -27.03 1.81
C VAL A 733 -9.01 -28.53 1.69
N GLU A 734 -7.95 -29.31 1.63
CA GLU A 734 -8.05 -30.79 1.54
C GLU A 734 -8.69 -31.38 2.80
N LYS A 735 -8.28 -30.90 3.97
CA LYS A 735 -8.76 -31.43 5.25
C LYS A 735 -10.14 -30.93 5.67
N PHE A 736 -10.44 -29.65 5.43
CA PHE A 736 -11.64 -28.99 5.94
C PHE A 736 -12.58 -28.44 4.85
N GLY A 737 -12.08 -28.24 3.66
CA GLY A 737 -12.82 -27.63 2.55
C GLY A 737 -12.59 -26.13 2.40
N ALA A 738 -12.85 -25.62 1.20
CA ALA A 738 -12.67 -24.22 0.85
C ALA A 738 -13.65 -23.31 1.60
N ASP A 739 -14.91 -23.72 1.73
CA ASP A 739 -15.91 -22.94 2.46
C ASP A 739 -15.53 -22.76 3.94
N THR A 740 -14.98 -23.80 4.55
CA THR A 740 -14.46 -23.72 5.92
C THR A 740 -13.30 -22.75 6.02
N LEU A 741 -12.35 -22.80 5.09
CA LEU A 741 -11.22 -21.86 5.05
C LEU A 741 -11.73 -20.42 4.92
N ARG A 742 -12.65 -20.15 4.00
CA ARG A 742 -13.24 -18.83 3.78
C ARG A 742 -13.90 -18.27 5.05
N LEU A 743 -14.69 -19.09 5.72
CA LEU A 743 -15.36 -18.72 6.97
C LEU A 743 -14.34 -18.44 8.09
N TYR A 744 -13.36 -19.32 8.22
CA TYR A 744 -12.40 -19.20 9.30
C TYR A 744 -11.52 -17.95 9.17
N GLU A 745 -11.05 -17.64 7.97
CA GLU A 745 -10.25 -16.43 7.75
C GLU A 745 -11.02 -15.15 8.09
N MET A 746 -12.31 -15.14 7.81
CA MET A 746 -13.18 -14.02 8.19
C MET A 746 -13.55 -14.02 9.67
N PHE A 747 -13.62 -15.18 10.29
CA PHE A 747 -13.97 -15.36 11.70
C PHE A 747 -12.86 -14.96 12.67
N LEU A 748 -11.60 -15.04 12.25
CA LEU A 748 -10.43 -14.74 13.07
C LEU A 748 -10.44 -13.34 13.70
N GLY A 749 -11.07 -12.38 13.08
CA GLY A 749 -11.16 -11.01 13.55
C GLY A 749 -11.53 -10.03 12.45
N PRO A 750 -11.59 -8.72 12.76
CA PRO A 750 -11.87 -7.69 11.76
C PRO A 750 -10.85 -7.74 10.60
N VAL A 751 -11.31 -7.49 9.37
CA VAL A 751 -10.49 -7.59 8.16
C VAL A 751 -9.24 -6.71 8.23
N GLU A 752 -9.34 -5.52 8.81
CA GLU A 752 -8.27 -4.54 8.85
C GLU A 752 -7.20 -4.81 9.94
N GLN A 753 -7.49 -5.71 10.87
CA GLN A 753 -6.58 -6.03 11.97
C GLN A 753 -5.72 -7.25 11.65
N SER A 754 -4.46 -7.18 12.07
CA SER A 754 -3.57 -8.33 12.05
C SER A 754 -3.98 -9.33 13.14
N LYS A 755 -3.85 -10.63 12.85
CA LYS A 755 -4.33 -11.71 13.70
C LYS A 755 -3.50 -12.96 13.53
N PRO A 756 -3.26 -13.74 14.61
CA PRO A 756 -2.51 -14.98 14.50
C PRO A 756 -3.38 -16.09 13.89
N TRP A 757 -2.76 -16.93 13.08
CA TRP A 757 -3.35 -18.16 12.59
C TRP A 757 -3.23 -19.27 13.64
N ASP A 758 -4.37 -19.94 13.91
CA ASP A 758 -4.42 -21.13 14.75
C ASP A 758 -5.22 -22.22 14.04
N THR A 759 -4.54 -23.20 13.51
CA THR A 759 -5.16 -24.33 12.79
C THR A 759 -6.17 -25.10 13.67
N ASN A 760 -5.98 -25.10 14.97
CA ASN A 760 -6.90 -25.79 15.89
C ASN A 760 -8.28 -25.12 15.97
N GLY A 761 -8.37 -23.82 15.70
CA GLY A 761 -9.62 -23.07 15.74
C GLY A 761 -10.55 -23.31 14.56
N ILE A 762 -10.04 -23.85 13.46
CA ILE A 762 -10.80 -24.00 12.22
C ILE A 762 -11.95 -25.01 12.30
N ASP A 763 -11.82 -25.97 13.20
CA ASP A 763 -12.80 -27.05 13.37
C ASP A 763 -14.17 -26.52 13.78
N GLY A 764 -14.25 -25.40 14.52
CA GLY A 764 -15.50 -24.73 14.86
C GLY A 764 -16.31 -24.30 13.65
N CYS A 765 -15.65 -23.74 12.63
CA CYS A 765 -16.28 -23.35 11.39
C CYS A 765 -16.72 -24.57 10.56
N HIS A 766 -15.92 -25.62 10.56
CA HIS A 766 -16.26 -26.86 9.89
C HIS A 766 -17.50 -27.52 10.50
N ARG A 767 -17.57 -27.58 11.82
CA ARG A 767 -18.75 -28.09 12.55
C ARG A 767 -19.98 -27.22 12.28
N PHE A 768 -19.80 -25.92 12.17
CA PHE A 768 -20.90 -25.01 11.81
C PHE A 768 -21.49 -25.37 10.43
N LEU A 769 -20.66 -25.62 9.43
CA LEU A 769 -21.15 -26.01 8.10
C LEU A 769 -21.88 -27.36 8.12
N LYS A 770 -21.45 -28.29 8.96
CA LYS A 770 -22.19 -29.54 9.18
C LYS A 770 -23.56 -29.31 9.80
N LYS A 771 -23.69 -28.37 10.73
CA LYS A 771 -24.97 -27.98 11.33
C LYS A 771 -25.87 -27.30 10.31
N PHE A 772 -25.30 -26.44 9.48
CA PHE A 772 -26.01 -25.78 8.39
C PHE A 772 -26.56 -26.81 7.41
N TRP A 773 -25.74 -27.78 7.00
CA TRP A 773 -26.15 -28.89 6.15
C TRP A 773 -27.29 -29.74 6.78
N ALA A 774 -27.21 -29.95 8.10
CA ALA A 774 -28.22 -30.74 8.83
C ALA A 774 -29.60 -30.08 8.87
N LEU A 775 -29.73 -28.80 8.57
CA LEU A 775 -31.06 -28.16 8.38
C LEU A 775 -31.74 -28.66 7.10
N PHE A 776 -31.00 -29.20 6.14
CA PHE A 776 -31.46 -29.63 4.83
C PHE A 776 -31.53 -31.15 4.68
N TYR A 777 -30.65 -31.88 5.31
CA TYR A 777 -30.58 -33.34 5.22
C TYR A 777 -30.48 -33.97 6.60
N ASP A 778 -31.28 -35.03 6.83
CA ASP A 778 -31.13 -35.84 8.02
C ASP A 778 -29.97 -36.85 7.89
N ARG A 779 -29.71 -37.62 8.96
CA ARG A 779 -28.65 -38.63 8.98
C ARG A 779 -28.81 -39.73 7.94
N THR A 780 -30.04 -39.99 7.49
CA THR A 780 -30.38 -41.03 6.49
C THR A 780 -30.37 -40.47 5.06
N GLY A 781 -30.09 -39.18 4.90
CA GLY A 781 -30.01 -38.54 3.59
C GLY A 781 -31.39 -38.04 3.05
N ASN A 782 -32.42 -37.99 3.87
CA ASN A 782 -33.71 -37.43 3.48
C ASN A 782 -33.64 -35.91 3.43
N PHE A 783 -34.16 -35.33 2.33
CA PHE A 783 -34.25 -33.87 2.19
C PHE A 783 -35.39 -33.35 3.04
N LEU A 784 -35.12 -32.41 3.94
CA LEU A 784 -36.05 -31.96 4.98
C LEU A 784 -36.93 -30.76 4.60
N PRO A 785 -36.48 -29.79 3.77
CA PRO A 785 -37.31 -28.61 3.49
C PRO A 785 -38.63 -28.93 2.87
N THR A 786 -39.70 -28.34 3.42
CA THR A 786 -41.07 -28.49 2.96
C THR A 786 -41.78 -27.14 2.93
N GLU A 787 -42.79 -27.04 2.06
CA GLU A 787 -43.69 -25.90 2.07
C GLU A 787 -44.58 -25.96 3.31
N GLY A 788 -44.88 -24.83 3.92
CA GLY A 788 -45.66 -24.74 5.12
C GLY A 788 -45.77 -23.31 5.63
N GLU A 789 -46.55 -23.16 6.70
CA GLU A 789 -46.66 -21.87 7.37
C GLU A 789 -45.36 -21.53 8.11
N ASP A 790 -44.95 -20.27 8.04
CA ASP A 790 -43.77 -19.75 8.71
C ASP A 790 -44.03 -19.63 10.20
N SER A 791 -43.15 -20.16 11.06
CA SER A 791 -43.22 -19.89 12.47
C SER A 791 -42.73 -18.45 12.74
N LYS A 792 -43.39 -17.77 13.65
CA LYS A 792 -43.03 -16.43 14.04
C LYS A 792 -41.59 -16.34 14.63
N GLU A 793 -41.19 -17.35 15.39
CA GLU A 793 -39.84 -17.46 15.94
C GLU A 793 -38.78 -17.63 14.87
N ALA A 794 -39.05 -18.49 13.88
CA ALA A 794 -38.13 -18.71 12.76
C ALA A 794 -37.98 -17.46 11.90
N LEU A 795 -39.07 -16.77 11.61
CA LEU A 795 -39.02 -15.48 10.89
C LEU A 795 -38.23 -14.42 11.66
N LYS A 796 -38.39 -14.37 12.96
CA LYS A 796 -37.63 -13.45 13.80
C LYS A 796 -36.13 -13.73 13.74
N SER A 797 -35.73 -14.99 13.90
CA SER A 797 -34.34 -15.42 13.79
C SER A 797 -33.74 -15.06 12.43
N LEU A 798 -34.47 -15.32 11.36
CA LEU A 798 -34.06 -15.03 9.98
C LEU A 798 -33.90 -13.53 9.73
N HIS A 799 -34.90 -12.72 10.12
CA HIS A 799 -34.86 -11.28 9.85
C HIS A 799 -33.83 -10.54 10.71
N LYS A 800 -33.55 -11.01 11.93
CA LYS A 800 -32.39 -10.56 12.71
C LYS A 800 -31.09 -10.80 11.94
N LEU A 801 -30.94 -11.98 11.36
CA LEU A 801 -29.79 -12.35 10.57
C LEU A 801 -29.67 -11.48 9.33
N ILE A 802 -30.75 -11.27 8.57
CA ILE A 802 -30.74 -10.44 7.36
C ILE A 802 -30.25 -9.03 7.69
N LYS A 803 -30.80 -8.42 8.72
CA LYS A 803 -30.42 -7.08 9.17
C LYS A 803 -28.95 -7.01 9.56
N LYS A 804 -28.49 -7.96 10.38
CA LYS A 804 -27.13 -8.02 10.89
C LYS A 804 -26.10 -8.23 9.77
N VAL A 805 -26.32 -9.22 8.93
CA VAL A 805 -25.40 -9.56 7.84
C VAL A 805 -25.33 -8.45 6.79
N THR A 806 -26.46 -7.84 6.44
CA THR A 806 -26.50 -6.73 5.51
C THR A 806 -25.66 -5.55 6.03
N ALA A 807 -25.87 -5.15 7.27
CA ALA A 807 -25.09 -4.07 7.89
C ALA A 807 -23.61 -4.44 8.02
N ASP A 808 -23.29 -5.67 8.38
CA ASP A 808 -21.92 -6.13 8.58
C ASP A 808 -21.13 -6.22 7.27
N ILE A 809 -21.76 -6.67 6.19
CA ILE A 809 -21.08 -6.69 4.87
C ILE A 809 -20.76 -5.27 4.42
N GLU A 810 -21.70 -4.34 4.56
CA GLU A 810 -21.46 -2.93 4.22
C GLU A 810 -20.34 -2.30 5.06
N ALA A 811 -20.15 -2.75 6.29
CA ALA A 811 -19.13 -2.30 7.21
C ALA A 811 -17.86 -3.16 7.21
N PHE A 812 -17.79 -4.20 6.38
CA PHE A 812 -16.70 -5.19 6.37
C PHE A 812 -16.47 -5.89 7.72
N SER A 813 -17.53 -6.02 8.53
CA SER A 813 -17.54 -6.72 9.82
C SER A 813 -17.91 -8.20 9.65
N TYR A 814 -17.13 -8.93 8.89
CA TYR A 814 -17.46 -10.32 8.54
C TYR A 814 -17.36 -11.29 9.71
N ASN A 815 -16.47 -11.05 10.68
CA ASN A 815 -16.37 -11.88 11.87
C ASN A 815 -17.68 -11.90 12.67
N THR A 816 -18.34 -10.77 12.80
CA THR A 816 -19.63 -10.66 13.49
C THR A 816 -20.77 -11.26 12.65
N SER A 817 -20.69 -11.21 11.32
CA SER A 817 -21.62 -11.89 10.42
C SER A 817 -21.61 -13.39 10.65
N ILE A 818 -20.43 -14.00 10.74
CA ILE A 818 -20.27 -15.44 10.93
C ILE A 818 -20.85 -15.87 12.28
N SER A 819 -20.58 -15.10 13.33
CA SER A 819 -21.19 -15.33 14.66
C SER A 819 -22.71 -15.27 14.57
N ALA A 820 -23.27 -14.31 13.84
CA ALA A 820 -24.71 -14.19 13.62
C ALA A 820 -25.30 -15.39 12.86
N PHE A 821 -24.58 -15.90 11.84
CA PHE A 821 -24.98 -17.13 11.15
C PHE A 821 -25.02 -18.33 12.11
N MET A 822 -24.03 -18.47 12.97
CA MET A 822 -23.97 -19.57 13.93
C MET A 822 -25.15 -19.51 14.89
N ILE A 823 -25.50 -18.32 15.39
CA ILE A 823 -26.65 -18.10 16.28
C ILE A 823 -27.96 -18.48 15.55
N CYS A 824 -28.16 -17.99 14.33
CA CYS A 824 -29.38 -18.24 13.57
C CYS A 824 -29.56 -19.73 13.25
N VAL A 825 -28.49 -20.40 12.81
CA VAL A 825 -28.52 -21.85 12.50
C VAL A 825 -28.85 -22.67 13.78
N ASN A 826 -28.27 -22.31 14.92
CA ASN A 826 -28.57 -22.96 16.19
C ASN A 826 -30.03 -22.75 16.59
N GLU A 827 -30.58 -21.53 16.44
CA GLU A 827 -31.96 -21.22 16.74
C GLU A 827 -32.91 -22.00 15.83
N LEU A 828 -32.67 -21.99 14.51
CA LEU A 828 -33.49 -22.72 13.56
C LEU A 828 -33.45 -24.25 13.79
N SER A 829 -32.28 -24.76 14.18
CA SER A 829 -32.11 -26.18 14.53
C SER A 829 -32.93 -26.57 15.76
N GLN A 830 -32.88 -25.75 16.81
CA GLN A 830 -33.65 -25.95 18.04
C GLN A 830 -35.15 -25.86 17.79
N GLN A 831 -35.57 -24.95 16.92
CA GLN A 831 -36.98 -24.77 16.51
C GLN A 831 -37.44 -25.86 15.53
N LYS A 832 -36.55 -26.72 15.08
CA LYS A 832 -36.79 -27.73 14.05
C LYS A 832 -37.43 -27.13 12.80
N CYS A 833 -36.92 -25.99 12.37
CA CYS A 833 -37.42 -25.27 11.21
C CYS A 833 -36.96 -25.97 9.93
N HIS A 834 -37.95 -26.38 9.13
CA HIS A 834 -37.73 -26.98 7.81
C HIS A 834 -38.57 -26.25 6.74
N ASN A 835 -38.97 -25.01 7.01
CA ASN A 835 -39.69 -24.18 6.08
C ASN A 835 -38.83 -23.87 4.85
N TRP A 836 -39.36 -24.20 3.66
CA TRP A 836 -38.61 -24.04 2.41
C TRP A 836 -38.24 -22.59 2.13
N ASP A 837 -39.12 -21.62 2.34
CA ASP A 837 -38.88 -20.21 2.09
C ASP A 837 -37.81 -19.64 3.03
N ILE A 838 -37.87 -19.99 4.31
CA ILE A 838 -36.87 -19.54 5.32
C ILE A 838 -35.48 -20.09 4.98
N LEU A 839 -35.40 -21.39 4.70
CA LEU A 839 -34.15 -22.05 4.37
C LEU A 839 -33.55 -21.56 3.04
N ARG A 840 -34.43 -21.30 2.06
CA ARG A 840 -34.00 -20.69 0.78
C ARG A 840 -33.37 -19.32 1.00
N THR A 841 -33.97 -18.47 1.80
CA THR A 841 -33.42 -17.15 2.15
C THR A 841 -32.10 -17.29 2.89
N LEU A 842 -31.98 -18.23 3.81
CA LEU A 842 -30.73 -18.51 4.53
C LEU A 842 -29.60 -18.90 3.57
N VAL A 843 -29.87 -19.69 2.55
CA VAL A 843 -28.91 -20.07 1.52
C VAL A 843 -28.40 -18.85 0.75
N ILE A 844 -29.27 -17.92 0.41
CA ILE A 844 -28.88 -16.67 -0.27
C ILE A 844 -27.93 -15.87 0.61
N LEU A 845 -28.23 -15.73 1.90
CA LEU A 845 -27.39 -15.00 2.85
C LEU A 845 -26.01 -15.67 3.02
N MET A 846 -25.98 -17.00 3.00
CA MET A 846 -24.74 -17.79 3.14
C MET A 846 -23.85 -17.74 1.89
N ALA A 847 -24.42 -17.53 0.72
CA ALA A 847 -23.73 -17.67 -0.56
C ALA A 847 -22.45 -16.83 -0.68
N PRO A 848 -22.40 -15.56 -0.25
CA PRO A 848 -21.15 -14.79 -0.30
C PRO A 848 -20.02 -15.40 0.55
N PHE A 849 -20.36 -15.98 1.68
CA PHE A 849 -19.40 -16.51 2.67
C PHE A 849 -18.94 -17.93 2.35
N ALA A 850 -19.88 -18.80 1.95
CA ALA A 850 -19.65 -20.20 1.66
C ALA A 850 -20.34 -20.60 0.35
N PRO A 851 -19.79 -20.19 -0.80
CA PRO A 851 -20.48 -20.30 -2.08
C PRO A 851 -20.72 -21.73 -2.55
N HIS A 852 -19.86 -22.68 -2.21
CA HIS A 852 -20.00 -24.05 -2.69
C HIS A 852 -21.18 -24.78 -2.04
N ILE A 853 -21.27 -24.76 -0.72
CA ILE A 853 -22.38 -25.36 0.01
C ILE A 853 -23.70 -24.66 -0.31
N ALA A 854 -23.65 -23.33 -0.44
CA ALA A 854 -24.83 -22.55 -0.79
C ALA A 854 -25.36 -22.91 -2.19
N GLU A 855 -24.48 -23.06 -3.16
CA GLU A 855 -24.88 -23.46 -4.53
C GLU A 855 -25.49 -24.87 -4.54
N GLU A 856 -24.90 -25.81 -3.83
CA GLU A 856 -25.40 -27.15 -3.70
C GLU A 856 -26.80 -27.19 -3.09
N LEU A 857 -27.02 -26.50 -2.00
CA LEU A 857 -28.30 -26.44 -1.32
C LEU A 857 -29.36 -25.67 -2.13
N TRP A 858 -28.94 -24.63 -2.84
CA TRP A 858 -29.81 -23.86 -3.74
C TRP A 858 -30.43 -24.75 -4.83
N HIS A 859 -29.60 -25.55 -5.48
CA HIS A 859 -30.10 -26.48 -6.49
C HIS A 859 -30.89 -27.64 -5.89
N ALA A 860 -30.56 -28.08 -4.69
CA ALA A 860 -31.35 -29.09 -3.95
C ALA A 860 -32.75 -28.58 -3.63
N LEU A 861 -32.91 -27.27 -3.42
CA LEU A 861 -34.24 -26.64 -3.25
C LEU A 861 -35.07 -26.56 -4.53
N GLY A 862 -34.51 -26.96 -5.67
CA GLY A 862 -35.20 -26.97 -6.96
C GLY A 862 -34.95 -25.75 -7.84
N GLU A 863 -34.09 -24.87 -7.46
CA GLU A 863 -33.70 -23.70 -8.25
C GLU A 863 -32.80 -24.09 -9.44
N ALA A 864 -33.10 -23.57 -10.61
CA ALA A 864 -32.39 -23.90 -11.85
C ALA A 864 -31.20 -23.02 -12.14
N ASN A 865 -31.25 -21.77 -11.72
CA ASN A 865 -30.17 -20.78 -11.92
C ASN A 865 -29.12 -20.85 -10.80
N SER A 866 -28.02 -20.13 -10.95
CA SER A 866 -27.03 -19.99 -9.89
C SER A 866 -27.56 -19.16 -8.73
N VAL A 867 -27.16 -19.51 -7.51
CA VAL A 867 -27.48 -18.72 -6.32
C VAL A 867 -26.92 -17.29 -6.42
N CYS A 868 -25.84 -17.08 -7.20
CA CYS A 868 -25.28 -15.76 -7.46
C CYS A 868 -26.27 -14.78 -8.09
N ASP A 869 -27.26 -15.28 -8.80
CA ASP A 869 -28.24 -14.49 -9.55
C ASP A 869 -29.60 -14.38 -8.79
N ALA A 870 -29.64 -14.83 -7.54
CA ALA A 870 -30.77 -14.60 -6.66
C ALA A 870 -30.81 -13.11 -6.24
N GLU A 871 -31.88 -12.74 -5.58
CA GLU A 871 -32.05 -11.39 -5.05
C GLU A 871 -31.73 -11.37 -3.56
N TRP A 872 -30.90 -10.40 -3.14
CA TRP A 872 -30.56 -10.22 -1.73
C TRP A 872 -31.80 -9.88 -0.93
N PRO A 873 -32.10 -10.60 0.17
CA PRO A 873 -33.31 -10.41 0.94
C PRO A 873 -33.32 -9.11 1.74
N GLU A 874 -34.51 -8.55 1.94
CA GLU A 874 -34.74 -7.41 2.80
C GLU A 874 -35.32 -7.86 4.14
N TRP A 875 -34.89 -7.23 5.24
CA TRP A 875 -35.54 -7.49 6.53
C TRP A 875 -36.80 -6.65 6.68
N LYS A 876 -37.75 -7.19 7.42
CA LYS A 876 -39.00 -6.50 7.74
C LYS A 876 -39.06 -6.26 9.26
N GLU A 877 -39.31 -5.03 9.65
CA GLU A 877 -39.37 -4.61 11.04
C GLU A 877 -40.49 -5.37 11.81
N GLU A 878 -41.58 -5.70 11.17
CA GLU A 878 -42.65 -6.44 11.77
C GLU A 878 -42.27 -7.80 12.35
N TYR A 879 -41.24 -8.45 11.78
CA TYR A 879 -40.73 -9.74 12.27
C TYR A 879 -39.68 -9.55 13.38
N LEU A 880 -39.14 -8.35 13.55
CA LEU A 880 -38.16 -8.03 14.57
C LEU A 880 -38.80 -7.60 15.89
N THR A 881 -40.06 -7.20 15.90
CA THR A 881 -40.77 -6.79 17.11
C THR A 881 -40.94 -7.95 18.05
N GLU A 882 -40.60 -7.75 19.30
CA GLU A 882 -40.85 -8.73 20.35
C GLU A 882 -42.25 -8.58 20.91
N ASP A 883 -43.00 -9.67 20.93
CA ASP A 883 -44.30 -9.70 21.55
C ASP A 883 -44.23 -9.81 23.05
N SER A 884 -43.08 -10.25 23.58
CA SER A 884 -42.85 -10.40 24.98
C SER A 884 -41.43 -9.94 25.36
N MET A 885 -41.30 -9.46 26.56
CA MET A 885 -40.00 -9.11 27.15
C MET A 885 -39.83 -9.89 28.46
N LYS A 886 -38.58 -10.29 28.76
CA LYS A 886 -38.21 -10.98 29.98
C LYS A 886 -37.58 -9.98 30.94
N LEU A 887 -38.14 -9.80 32.09
CA LEU A 887 -37.61 -8.92 33.15
C LEU A 887 -37.05 -9.74 34.28
N SER A 888 -35.86 -9.37 34.74
CA SER A 888 -35.27 -9.90 35.98
C SER A 888 -35.94 -9.28 37.19
N ILE A 889 -36.38 -10.10 38.13
CA ILE A 889 -36.98 -9.63 39.36
C ILE A 889 -35.95 -9.70 40.47
N SER A 890 -35.67 -8.57 41.09
CA SER A 890 -34.64 -8.41 42.10
C SER A 890 -35.26 -7.88 43.40
N PHE A 891 -34.66 -8.30 44.54
CA PHE A 891 -35.00 -7.83 45.87
C PHE A 891 -33.73 -7.24 46.49
N ASN A 892 -33.78 -5.95 46.86
CA ASN A 892 -32.62 -5.21 47.34
C ASN A 892 -31.38 -5.38 46.49
N GLY A 893 -31.57 -5.30 45.14
CA GLY A 893 -30.51 -5.38 44.14
C GLY A 893 -30.03 -6.79 43.79
N LYS A 894 -30.60 -7.83 44.42
CA LYS A 894 -30.21 -9.23 44.14
C LYS A 894 -31.29 -9.92 43.30
N THR A 895 -30.99 -10.29 42.07
CA THR A 895 -31.87 -11.00 41.15
C THR A 895 -32.20 -12.39 41.68
N ARG A 896 -33.51 -12.76 41.68
CA ARG A 896 -34.01 -14.03 42.19
C ARG A 896 -34.67 -14.90 41.16
N PHE A 897 -35.43 -14.30 40.26
CA PHE A 897 -36.14 -15.00 39.20
C PHE A 897 -36.44 -14.04 38.03
N THR A 898 -37.05 -14.57 36.99
CA THR A 898 -37.46 -13.78 35.81
C THR A 898 -38.93 -14.00 35.53
N LEU A 899 -39.61 -12.97 35.01
CA LEU A 899 -40.98 -13.05 34.51
C LEU A 899 -41.12 -12.52 33.10
N ASP A 900 -42.02 -13.07 32.34
CA ASP A 900 -42.32 -12.63 31.00
C ASP A 900 -43.51 -11.67 30.99
N PHE A 901 -43.40 -10.58 30.23
CA PHE A 901 -44.42 -9.55 30.05
C PHE A 901 -44.65 -9.24 28.57
N PRO A 902 -45.84 -8.75 28.21
CA PRO A 902 -46.00 -8.18 26.87
C PRO A 902 -44.98 -7.06 26.66
N ALA A 903 -44.44 -6.98 25.40
CA ALA A 903 -43.39 -5.97 25.07
C ALA A 903 -43.88 -4.53 25.25
N ASP A 904 -45.18 -4.28 25.19
CA ASP A 904 -45.87 -2.99 25.35
C ASP A 904 -46.42 -2.74 26.74
N ALA A 905 -46.13 -3.62 27.71
CA ALA A 905 -46.61 -3.48 29.06
C ALA A 905 -46.10 -2.20 29.73
N ASP A 906 -46.99 -1.43 30.33
CA ASP A 906 -46.63 -0.21 31.06
C ASP A 906 -46.09 -0.57 32.45
N ASN A 907 -45.44 0.40 33.08
CA ASN A 907 -44.85 0.22 34.41
C ASN A 907 -45.89 -0.17 35.49
N ALA A 908 -47.12 0.34 35.41
CA ALA A 908 -48.20 0.03 36.34
C ALA A 908 -48.64 -1.42 36.23
N SER A 909 -48.79 -1.91 35.00
CA SER A 909 -49.10 -3.33 34.68
C SER A 909 -47.98 -4.26 35.17
N ILE A 910 -46.74 -3.91 34.94
CA ILE A 910 -45.58 -4.69 35.36
C ILE A 910 -45.52 -4.78 36.88
N GLU A 911 -45.66 -3.65 37.56
CA GLU A 911 -45.65 -3.60 39.04
C GLU A 911 -46.78 -4.47 39.65
N LYS A 912 -47.97 -4.34 39.11
CA LYS A 912 -49.13 -5.15 39.58
C LYS A 912 -48.89 -6.64 39.40
N THR A 913 -48.43 -7.06 38.24
CA THR A 913 -48.14 -8.46 37.96
C THR A 913 -47.03 -9.03 38.84
N VAL A 914 -45.94 -8.28 39.03
CA VAL A 914 -44.80 -8.68 39.84
C VAL A 914 -45.25 -8.83 41.33
N LEU A 915 -45.96 -7.86 41.84
CA LEU A 915 -46.44 -7.89 43.25
C LEU A 915 -47.45 -9.00 43.53
N ASN A 916 -48.19 -9.42 42.52
CA ASN A 916 -49.20 -10.51 42.68
C ASN A 916 -48.60 -11.90 42.36
N ASP A 917 -47.36 -11.98 41.94
CA ASP A 917 -46.71 -13.24 41.61
C ASP A 917 -46.38 -14.02 42.88
N GLU A 918 -46.62 -15.34 42.85
CA GLU A 918 -46.37 -16.21 44.00
C GLU A 918 -44.91 -16.21 44.47
N GLN A 919 -43.98 -16.13 43.55
CA GLN A 919 -42.55 -16.09 43.90
C GLN A 919 -42.19 -14.78 44.61
N THR A 920 -42.77 -13.67 44.15
CA THR A 920 -42.58 -12.36 44.78
C THR A 920 -43.11 -12.40 46.24
N GLN A 921 -44.28 -12.98 46.45
CA GLN A 921 -44.90 -13.10 47.78
C GLN A 921 -44.00 -13.87 48.74
N LYS A 922 -43.32 -14.89 48.29
CA LYS A 922 -42.34 -15.65 49.12
C LYS A 922 -41.17 -14.78 49.60
N TYR A 923 -40.72 -13.87 48.77
CA TYR A 923 -39.60 -12.99 49.15
C TYR A 923 -40.02 -11.77 49.97
N THR A 924 -41.29 -11.41 49.92
CA THR A 924 -41.82 -10.21 50.63
C THR A 924 -42.53 -10.58 51.95
N GLU A 925 -42.75 -11.85 52.22
CA GLU A 925 -43.40 -12.32 53.43
C GLU A 925 -42.70 -11.85 54.71
N GLY A 926 -43.40 -11.14 55.58
CA GLY A 926 -42.86 -10.59 56.81
C GLY A 926 -42.00 -9.34 56.62
N ARG A 927 -41.97 -8.76 55.43
CA ARG A 927 -41.18 -7.55 55.14
C ARG A 927 -42.05 -6.46 54.52
N GLN A 928 -41.67 -5.21 54.75
CA GLN A 928 -42.35 -4.05 54.16
C GLN A 928 -41.71 -3.66 52.83
N ILE A 929 -42.53 -3.51 51.79
CA ILE A 929 -42.10 -3.00 50.49
C ILE A 929 -41.98 -1.47 50.60
N VAL A 930 -40.78 -0.96 50.45
CA VAL A 930 -40.49 0.48 50.53
C VAL A 930 -40.68 1.13 49.13
N LYS A 931 -40.19 0.47 48.08
CA LYS A 931 -40.22 1.01 46.73
C LYS A 931 -40.08 -0.09 45.69
N VAL A 932 -40.73 0.09 44.56
CA VAL A 932 -40.53 -0.77 43.35
C VAL A 932 -39.92 0.10 42.28
N ILE A 933 -38.73 -0.29 41.83
CA ILE A 933 -37.97 0.41 40.76
C ILE A 933 -38.04 -0.44 39.51
N ILE A 934 -38.59 0.12 38.44
CA ILE A 934 -38.68 -0.55 37.15
C ILE A 934 -37.75 0.13 36.16
N VAL A 935 -36.75 -0.59 35.71
CA VAL A 935 -35.88 -0.14 34.57
C VAL A 935 -36.44 -0.79 33.33
N PRO A 936 -36.93 0.03 32.36
CA PRO A 936 -37.56 -0.50 31.16
C PRO A 936 -36.71 -1.53 30.42
N LYS A 937 -37.34 -2.65 30.08
CA LYS A 937 -36.74 -3.78 29.32
C LYS A 937 -35.54 -4.46 30.02
N ARG A 938 -35.31 -4.24 31.32
CA ARG A 938 -34.17 -4.79 32.05
C ARG A 938 -34.53 -5.49 33.34
N ILE A 939 -35.01 -4.76 34.31
CA ILE A 939 -35.11 -5.26 35.68
C ILE A 939 -36.26 -4.60 36.43
N VAL A 940 -36.87 -5.34 37.36
CA VAL A 940 -37.73 -4.82 38.40
C VAL A 940 -37.05 -5.07 39.73
N ASN A 941 -36.71 -4.02 40.46
CA ASN A 941 -36.08 -4.14 41.77
C ASN A 941 -37.02 -3.70 42.86
N ILE A 942 -37.34 -4.63 43.77
CA ILE A 942 -38.21 -4.39 44.93
C ILE A 942 -37.31 -4.11 46.14
N VAL A 943 -37.42 -2.91 46.64
CA VAL A 943 -36.69 -2.50 47.85
C VAL A 943 -37.52 -2.88 49.09
N LEU A 944 -36.97 -3.72 49.96
CA LEU A 944 -37.59 -4.24 51.18
C LEU A 944 -36.89 -3.69 52.39
N LYS A 945 -37.66 -3.51 53.50
CA LYS A 945 -37.19 -3.09 54.82
C LYS A 945 -37.48 -4.17 55.84
#